data_8ade810338ec601f07100202fe92c426
#
_entry.id   8ade810338ec601f07100202fe92c426
#
_cell.length_a   1.000
_cell.length_b   1.000
_cell.length_c   1.000
_cell.angle_alpha   90.00
_cell.angle_beta   90.00
_cell.angle_gamma   90.00
#
_symmetry.space_group_name_H-M   'P 1'
#
loop_
_entity.id
_entity.type
_entity.pdbx_description
1 polymer ?
#
loop_
_entity_poly.entity_id
_entity_poly.type
_entity_poly.pdbx_seq_one_letter_code
_entity_poly.pdbx_strand_id
1 'polypeptide(L)'
;MSLFWRGFALIVFTIVSFASVAAERPKIALVLSGGGAKGSAHIGVLKVLEEKRIPIDMVVGTSMGSYVAGLYAMGLSAEEVEQITLNIDWNKGYNDRVSRDALSLRQKQQDELYQLRTDIGISGGTVKSPDGFFRGQAMAALLRDATSNLKVQKSFDELPIPYRAVATDMETVTPFVLDHGSLAKAMQASMSIQGILKPVEWEGRILADGGAVNNMPVDVAKAMGADVVIAVDIGARLRDKSELTSGLAMLDQMTTYMTQVGTERQKALLTDRDILITPAFGNMGIADFDRIPEGVKYGEEAAKRVALSLDALSLSPARYKAYRDQKLSRRAQNSALPAYYIDRVEIVNNSSLADETIRSAMRVKPHKVQTREGLEAGVRRLYALESFDRVTYQIEERGAENVLVVDAHEKNWGPGYLNFQFGFTDDFESSSNYNVGASYTRTNINEWGGEWHNEVSLGTWKHLKTEFYSPLDPSQTYFGQISLGYDKETRRLYLTEEGALRRSRDSGQTYYFDSQYAFWSSEGSLGWNIRPWQRASLGISAMTGDISIDGIGISDVSTSAWGPFLRLEHDTLDSRYFPYSGFLFQGQLGYMRVNQDNGEWATARSRGSSYEVSLVKPWSWERHSLNLMLGAGGTQTNEPLPLFAQDLGGMFNLSGFQPHELSGRYRLFGGLRYIYRLADNDFGAFRLPLFVGGSLEQGGVWDQGHDIRFATSHTAGSLYIGSETFLGPVFLGIGAAEEGREAIYLQIGSTFH
;
A
#
# COMPACT_ATOMS: atom_id res chain seq x y z
N MET A 1 -63.92 38.51 60.95
CA MET A 1 -62.42 38.27 60.83
C MET A 1 -62.05 37.00 60.03
N SER A 2 -62.85 36.52 59.11
CA SER A 2 -62.59 35.28 58.37
C SER A 2 -62.52 35.44 56.82
N LEU A 3 -62.79 36.65 56.31
CA LEU A 3 -62.66 36.93 54.86
C LEU A 3 -61.27 37.50 54.42
N PHE A 4 -60.55 38.13 55.35
CA PHE A 4 -59.31 38.76 55.06
C PHE A 4 -58.10 37.77 54.92
N TRP A 5 -58.24 36.61 55.56
CA TRP A 5 -57.15 35.58 55.51
C TRP A 5 -57.23 34.67 54.27
N ARG A 6 -58.41 34.57 53.61
CA ARG A 6 -58.52 33.78 52.37
C ARG A 6 -58.03 34.51 51.14
N GLY A 7 -58.06 35.87 51.17
CA GLY A 7 -57.47 36.66 50.06
C GLY A 7 -55.94 36.68 50.07
N PHE A 8 -55.36 36.67 51.26
CA PHE A 8 -53.87 36.74 51.36
C PHE A 8 -53.19 35.39 51.01
N ALA A 9 -53.89 34.24 51.30
CA ALA A 9 -53.35 32.93 50.89
C ALA A 9 -53.48 32.67 49.40
N LEU A 10 -54.46 33.27 48.70
CA LEU A 10 -54.61 33.14 47.25
C LEU A 10 -53.58 34.00 46.48
N ILE A 11 -53.19 35.17 47.00
CA ILE A 11 -52.18 36.05 46.39
C ILE A 11 -50.78 35.53 46.61
N VAL A 12 -50.49 34.88 47.73
CA VAL A 12 -49.17 34.23 47.96
C VAL A 12 -49.02 32.94 47.11
N PHE A 13 -50.11 32.21 46.82
CA PHE A 13 -50.06 31.03 45.97
C PHE A 13 -50.00 31.35 44.48
N THR A 14 -50.46 32.54 44.03
CA THR A 14 -50.35 32.98 42.63
C THR A 14 -48.97 33.59 42.33
N ILE A 15 -48.24 34.06 43.33
CA ILE A 15 -46.87 34.58 43.11
C ILE A 15 -45.79 33.46 43.11
N VAL A 16 -46.09 32.27 43.68
CA VAL A 16 -45.15 31.13 43.65
C VAL A 16 -45.28 30.28 42.39
N SER A 17 -46.29 30.50 41.52
CA SER A 17 -46.49 29.75 40.26
C SER A 17 -45.89 30.42 39.03
N PHE A 18 -45.15 31.54 39.16
CA PHE A 18 -44.13 31.92 38.19
C PHE A 18 -42.85 31.17 38.51
N ALA A 19 -42.94 29.82 38.56
CA ALA A 19 -41.74 29.00 38.35
C ALA A 19 -41.15 29.44 37.02
N SER A 20 -40.00 30.07 37.10
CA SER A 20 -39.19 30.46 35.98
C SER A 20 -39.22 29.33 34.95
N VAL A 21 -39.90 29.55 33.84
CA VAL A 21 -39.52 28.91 32.59
C VAL A 21 -38.07 29.37 32.42
N ALA A 22 -37.14 28.55 32.87
CA ALA A 22 -35.73 28.79 32.62
C ALA A 22 -35.63 28.91 31.09
N ALA A 23 -35.40 30.12 30.61
CA ALA A 23 -35.24 30.34 29.18
C ALA A 23 -34.23 29.32 28.70
N GLU A 24 -34.66 28.39 27.84
CA GLU A 24 -33.74 27.42 27.23
C GLU A 24 -32.59 28.22 26.61
N ARG A 25 -31.38 27.85 26.94
CA ARG A 25 -30.23 28.49 26.32
C ARG A 25 -30.22 28.26 24.80
N PRO A 26 -29.68 29.18 24.01
CA PRO A 26 -29.61 28.98 22.58
C PRO A 26 -28.86 27.67 22.25
N LYS A 27 -29.35 26.92 21.26
CA LYS A 27 -28.69 25.75 20.70
C LYS A 27 -27.55 26.21 19.80
N ILE A 28 -26.35 25.76 20.11
CA ILE A 28 -25.13 26.16 19.41
C ILE A 28 -24.69 25.06 18.44
N ALA A 29 -24.63 25.42 17.16
CA ALA A 29 -24.03 24.56 16.14
C ALA A 29 -22.59 24.96 15.86
N LEU A 30 -21.71 23.98 15.72
CA LEU A 30 -20.35 24.16 15.20
C LEU A 30 -20.31 23.71 13.74
N VAL A 31 -19.92 24.62 12.84
CA VAL A 31 -19.78 24.35 11.40
C VAL A 31 -18.31 24.40 11.02
N LEU A 32 -17.79 23.29 10.47
CA LEU A 32 -16.38 23.12 10.13
C LEU A 32 -16.21 22.95 8.62
N SER A 33 -15.54 23.90 7.98
CA SER A 33 -15.32 23.86 6.54
C SER A 33 -14.25 22.84 6.11
N GLY A 34 -14.27 22.44 4.83
CA GLY A 34 -13.24 21.64 4.22
C GLY A 34 -11.96 22.43 3.91
N GLY A 35 -10.84 21.73 3.80
CA GLY A 35 -9.54 22.38 3.46
C GLY A 35 -8.29 21.51 3.68
N GLY A 36 -8.40 20.18 3.61
CA GLY A 36 -7.25 19.27 3.76
C GLY A 36 -6.52 19.44 5.08
N ALA A 37 -5.19 19.42 5.07
CA ALA A 37 -4.32 19.54 6.27
C ALA A 37 -4.63 20.78 7.13
N LYS A 38 -5.12 21.88 6.53
CA LYS A 38 -5.58 23.08 7.25
C LYS A 38 -6.72 22.80 8.21
N GLY A 39 -7.48 21.71 8.00
CA GLY A 39 -8.54 21.25 8.89
C GLY A 39 -8.08 20.97 10.32
N SER A 40 -6.78 20.76 10.54
CA SER A 40 -6.21 20.67 11.88
C SER A 40 -6.47 21.93 12.73
N ALA A 41 -6.72 23.09 12.11
CA ALA A 41 -7.11 24.31 12.83
C ALA A 41 -8.46 24.15 13.56
N HIS A 42 -9.36 23.32 13.07
CA HIS A 42 -10.61 23.05 13.77
C HIS A 42 -10.38 22.46 15.17
N ILE A 43 -9.34 21.65 15.34
CA ILE A 43 -8.95 21.09 16.64
C ILE A 43 -8.51 22.20 17.60
N GLY A 44 -7.71 23.16 17.10
CA GLY A 44 -7.31 24.32 17.90
C GLY A 44 -8.51 25.18 18.33
N VAL A 45 -9.50 25.34 17.44
CA VAL A 45 -10.76 26.01 17.78
C VAL A 45 -11.50 25.22 18.86
N LEU A 46 -11.66 23.91 18.73
CA LEU A 46 -12.29 23.05 19.72
C LEU A 46 -11.67 23.19 21.11
N LYS A 47 -10.32 23.23 21.22
CA LYS A 47 -9.61 23.44 22.47
C LYS A 47 -10.03 24.74 23.16
N VAL A 48 -10.12 25.83 22.42
CA VAL A 48 -10.54 27.12 22.95
C VAL A 48 -12.02 27.12 23.35
N LEU A 49 -12.88 26.44 22.57
CA LEU A 49 -14.31 26.31 22.93
C LEU A 49 -14.49 25.51 24.23
N GLU A 50 -13.73 24.42 24.41
CA GLU A 50 -13.74 23.63 25.65
C GLU A 50 -13.19 24.42 26.85
N GLU A 51 -12.06 25.14 26.67
CA GLU A 51 -11.48 26.03 27.68
C GLU A 51 -12.49 27.10 28.15
N LYS A 52 -13.19 27.70 27.20
CA LYS A 52 -14.21 28.72 27.46
C LYS A 52 -15.56 28.15 27.92
N ARG A 53 -15.67 26.85 28.04
CA ARG A 53 -16.90 26.16 28.48
C ARG A 53 -18.11 26.44 27.60
N ILE A 54 -17.91 26.41 26.28
CA ILE A 54 -18.98 26.59 25.31
C ILE A 54 -19.59 25.24 25.00
N PRO A 55 -20.92 25.06 25.22
CA PRO A 55 -21.58 23.81 24.88
C PRO A 55 -21.89 23.75 23.40
N ILE A 56 -21.55 22.64 22.76
CA ILE A 56 -21.88 22.40 21.36
C ILE A 56 -23.01 21.37 21.30
N ASP A 57 -24.15 21.78 20.72
CA ASP A 57 -25.37 20.96 20.65
C ASP A 57 -25.43 20.14 19.37
N MET A 58 -24.77 20.57 18.30
CA MET A 58 -24.69 19.87 17.02
C MET A 58 -23.44 20.28 16.27
N VAL A 59 -22.93 19.38 15.44
CA VAL A 59 -21.75 19.64 14.60
C VAL A 59 -22.04 19.26 13.16
N VAL A 60 -21.58 20.10 12.24
CA VAL A 60 -21.70 19.88 10.80
C VAL A 60 -20.35 20.15 10.14
N GLY A 61 -19.96 19.30 9.20
CA GLY A 61 -18.68 19.48 8.55
C GLY A 61 -18.62 18.99 7.11
N THR A 62 -17.65 19.53 6.37
CA THR A 62 -17.31 19.11 5.00
C THR A 62 -15.85 18.71 4.94
N SER A 63 -15.52 17.63 4.21
CA SER A 63 -14.15 17.16 4.00
C SER A 63 -13.41 16.95 5.35
N MET A 64 -12.21 17.50 5.53
CA MET A 64 -11.50 17.43 6.81
C MET A 64 -12.31 18.02 7.98
N GLY A 65 -13.19 19.00 7.71
CA GLY A 65 -14.14 19.48 8.71
C GLY A 65 -15.13 18.40 9.14
N SER A 66 -15.58 17.51 8.23
CA SER A 66 -16.44 16.37 8.57
C SER A 66 -15.74 15.34 9.43
N TYR A 67 -14.44 15.12 9.20
CA TYR A 67 -13.59 14.25 10.02
C TYR A 67 -13.48 14.76 11.46
N VAL A 68 -13.07 16.01 11.65
CA VAL A 68 -12.95 16.61 12.99
C VAL A 68 -14.30 16.67 13.69
N ALA A 69 -15.35 17.10 12.99
CA ALA A 69 -16.73 17.15 13.50
C ALA A 69 -17.22 15.77 13.94
N GLY A 70 -16.99 14.74 13.13
CA GLY A 70 -17.44 13.39 13.42
C GLY A 70 -16.72 12.76 14.60
N LEU A 71 -15.41 12.95 14.73
CA LEU A 71 -14.67 12.51 15.93
C LEU A 71 -15.18 13.23 17.19
N TYR A 72 -15.42 14.54 17.11
CA TYR A 72 -15.99 15.29 18.22
C TYR A 72 -17.41 14.87 18.56
N ALA A 73 -18.22 14.51 17.54
CA ALA A 73 -19.56 13.98 17.68
C ALA A 73 -19.62 12.64 18.42
N MET A 74 -18.57 11.80 18.31
CA MET A 74 -18.42 10.57 19.10
C MET A 74 -18.24 10.82 20.60
N GLY A 75 -18.16 12.08 21.03
CA GLY A 75 -17.97 12.46 22.42
C GLY A 75 -16.50 12.59 22.85
N LEU A 76 -15.56 12.54 21.90
CA LEU A 76 -14.14 12.79 22.17
C LEU A 76 -13.92 14.24 22.62
N SER A 77 -12.91 14.49 23.45
CA SER A 77 -12.41 15.83 23.75
C SER A 77 -11.56 16.37 22.59
N ALA A 78 -11.34 17.68 22.56
CA ALA A 78 -10.47 18.30 21.59
C ALA A 78 -9.04 17.69 21.62
N GLU A 79 -8.55 17.36 22.82
CA GLU A 79 -7.23 16.73 22.99
C GLU A 79 -7.20 15.29 22.47
N GLU A 80 -8.24 14.49 22.69
CA GLU A 80 -8.35 13.15 22.13
C GLU A 80 -8.41 13.18 20.59
N VAL A 81 -9.14 14.14 20.01
CA VAL A 81 -9.18 14.37 18.56
C VAL A 81 -7.79 14.74 18.01
N GLU A 82 -7.06 15.62 18.70
CA GLU A 82 -5.69 15.98 18.34
C GLU A 82 -4.77 14.75 18.34
N GLN A 83 -4.77 13.96 19.41
CA GLN A 83 -3.92 12.77 19.53
C GLN A 83 -4.21 11.75 18.42
N ILE A 84 -5.48 11.48 18.13
CA ILE A 84 -5.85 10.58 17.02
C ILE A 84 -5.32 11.14 15.70
N THR A 85 -5.53 12.43 15.43
CA THR A 85 -5.16 13.08 14.17
C THR A 85 -3.63 13.13 13.97
N LEU A 86 -2.86 13.36 15.03
CA LEU A 86 -1.40 13.36 15.00
C LEU A 86 -0.79 11.96 14.80
N ASN A 87 -1.47 10.92 15.25
CA ASN A 87 -0.99 9.54 15.12
C ASN A 87 -1.32 8.92 13.76
N ILE A 88 -2.12 9.59 12.94
CA ILE A 88 -2.45 9.14 11.58
C ILE A 88 -1.33 9.51 10.62
N ASP A 89 -0.83 8.53 9.88
CA ASP A 89 -0.02 8.76 8.68
C ASP A 89 -0.95 9.03 7.49
N TRP A 90 -1.30 10.32 7.29
CA TRP A 90 -2.22 10.74 6.24
C TRP A 90 -1.74 10.39 4.83
N ASN A 91 -0.42 10.35 4.62
CA ASN A 91 0.15 9.98 3.32
C ASN A 91 -0.20 8.53 2.94
N LYS A 92 -0.35 7.64 3.93
CA LYS A 92 -0.84 6.28 3.67
C LYS A 92 -2.27 6.25 3.17
N GLY A 93 -3.13 7.20 3.55
CA GLY A 93 -4.51 7.29 3.07
C GLY A 93 -4.62 7.51 1.55
N TYR A 94 -3.59 8.06 0.95
CA TYR A 94 -3.46 8.28 -0.50
C TYR A 94 -2.54 7.24 -1.17
N ASN A 95 -2.35 6.08 -0.56
CA ASN A 95 -1.56 4.98 -1.11
C ASN A 95 -2.27 3.65 -0.91
N ASP A 96 -2.98 3.21 -1.94
CA ASP A 96 -3.74 1.95 -1.93
C ASP A 96 -2.88 0.72 -2.25
N ARG A 97 -1.57 0.86 -2.40
CA ARG A 97 -0.68 -0.28 -2.62
C ARG A 97 -0.65 -1.15 -1.37
N VAL A 98 -0.82 -2.44 -1.60
CA VAL A 98 -0.64 -3.43 -0.54
C VAL A 98 0.83 -3.47 -0.15
N SER A 99 1.10 -3.40 1.15
CA SER A 99 2.47 -3.53 1.64
C SER A 99 3.03 -4.92 1.32
N ARG A 100 4.31 -4.99 0.95
CA ARG A 100 4.96 -6.23 0.49
C ARG A 100 4.83 -7.39 1.48
N ASP A 101 4.82 -7.12 2.78
CA ASP A 101 4.65 -8.13 3.83
C ASP A 101 3.27 -8.82 3.81
N ALA A 102 2.25 -8.15 3.28
CA ALA A 102 0.89 -8.69 3.16
C ALA A 102 0.66 -9.47 1.86
N LEU A 103 1.52 -9.31 0.84
CA LEU A 103 1.42 -9.99 -0.45
C LEU A 103 1.78 -11.48 -0.33
N SER A 104 1.15 -12.31 -1.18
CA SER A 104 1.55 -13.69 -1.38
C SER A 104 2.92 -13.78 -2.08
N LEU A 105 3.61 -14.92 -1.93
CA LEU A 105 4.89 -15.14 -2.64
C LEU A 105 4.77 -14.92 -4.15
N ARG A 106 3.67 -15.40 -4.74
CA ARG A 106 3.41 -15.25 -6.16
C ARG A 106 3.34 -13.78 -6.59
N GLN A 107 2.60 -12.98 -5.84
CA GLN A 107 2.48 -11.55 -6.10
C GLN A 107 3.79 -10.82 -5.90
N LYS A 108 4.56 -11.15 -4.86
CA LYS A 108 5.92 -10.60 -4.66
C LYS A 108 6.82 -10.84 -5.85
N GLN A 109 6.81 -12.06 -6.39
CA GLN A 109 7.59 -12.42 -7.57
C GLN A 109 7.15 -11.63 -8.82
N GLN A 110 5.84 -11.46 -9.03
CA GLN A 110 5.33 -10.65 -10.13
C GLN A 110 5.69 -9.17 -9.98
N ASP A 111 5.62 -8.62 -8.76
CA ASP A 111 5.98 -7.24 -8.44
C ASP A 111 7.47 -6.94 -8.66
N GLU A 112 8.34 -7.90 -8.36
CA GLU A 112 9.78 -7.79 -8.55
C GLU A 112 10.17 -7.78 -10.03
N LEU A 113 9.45 -8.52 -10.85
CA LEU A 113 9.69 -8.59 -12.29
C LEU A 113 9.07 -7.39 -13.04
N TYR A 114 7.82 -7.02 -12.70
CA TYR A 114 7.04 -5.99 -13.41
C TYR A 114 6.85 -4.75 -12.55
N GLN A 115 7.87 -3.89 -12.47
CA GLN A 115 7.86 -2.70 -11.62
C GLN A 115 6.88 -1.63 -12.09
N LEU A 116 6.68 -1.51 -13.41
CA LEU A 116 5.70 -0.61 -14.00
C LEU A 116 4.31 -1.26 -13.95
N ARG A 117 3.74 -1.23 -12.75
CA ARG A 117 2.37 -1.68 -12.55
C ARG A 117 1.44 -0.61 -13.08
N THR A 118 0.75 -0.95 -14.13
CA THR A 118 -0.32 -0.11 -14.65
C THR A 118 -1.65 -0.65 -14.15
N ASP A 119 -2.55 0.23 -13.74
CA ASP A 119 -3.94 -0.18 -13.52
C ASP A 119 -4.70 -0.28 -14.87
N ILE A 120 -3.99 -0.65 -15.95
CA ILE A 120 -4.58 -0.89 -17.25
C ILE A 120 -5.18 -2.29 -17.27
N GLY A 121 -6.48 -2.35 -17.50
CA GLY A 121 -7.22 -3.59 -17.61
C GLY A 121 -7.71 -3.88 -19.04
N ILE A 122 -8.02 -5.16 -19.29
CA ILE A 122 -8.66 -5.61 -20.52
C ILE A 122 -9.93 -6.36 -20.14
N SER A 123 -11.07 -5.82 -20.57
CA SER A 123 -12.38 -6.40 -20.34
C SER A 123 -13.20 -6.41 -21.61
N GLY A 124 -13.66 -7.59 -22.05
CA GLY A 124 -14.47 -7.73 -23.27
C GLY A 124 -13.76 -7.23 -24.54
N GLY A 125 -12.42 -7.31 -24.60
CA GLY A 125 -11.63 -6.81 -25.73
C GLY A 125 -11.39 -5.29 -25.75
N THR A 126 -11.82 -4.56 -24.72
CA THR A 126 -11.59 -3.11 -24.56
C THR A 126 -10.58 -2.86 -23.45
N VAL A 127 -9.71 -1.86 -23.67
CA VAL A 127 -8.78 -1.36 -22.67
C VAL A 127 -9.53 -0.42 -21.73
N LYS A 128 -9.38 -0.60 -20.44
CA LYS A 128 -10.01 0.18 -19.38
C LYS A 128 -8.98 0.65 -18.37
N SER A 129 -9.28 1.74 -17.68
CA SER A 129 -8.52 2.26 -16.54
C SER A 129 -9.46 2.50 -15.35
N PRO A 130 -8.96 2.58 -14.13
CA PRO A 130 -9.77 2.93 -12.96
C PRO A 130 -10.31 4.36 -13.03
N ASP A 131 -11.40 4.61 -12.29
CA ASP A 131 -12.15 5.88 -12.28
C ASP A 131 -11.50 6.97 -11.40
N GLY A 132 -10.30 6.76 -10.87
CA GLY A 132 -9.56 7.71 -10.03
C GLY A 132 -8.11 7.28 -9.85
N PHE A 133 -7.26 8.23 -9.44
CA PHE A 133 -5.84 7.93 -9.17
C PHE A 133 -5.68 7.00 -7.97
N PHE A 134 -6.48 7.21 -6.90
CA PHE A 134 -6.50 6.38 -5.71
C PHE A 134 -7.90 5.80 -5.49
N ARG A 135 -7.96 4.53 -5.10
CA ARG A 135 -9.21 3.78 -4.88
C ARG A 135 -9.89 4.14 -3.56
N GLY A 136 -9.12 4.73 -2.61
CA GLY A 136 -9.60 5.12 -1.28
C GLY A 136 -9.69 3.96 -0.29
N GLN A 137 -9.11 2.81 -0.58
CA GLN A 137 -9.07 1.65 0.31
C GLN A 137 -8.29 1.96 1.60
N ALA A 138 -7.13 2.58 1.47
CA ALA A 138 -6.31 2.96 2.60
C ALA A 138 -6.96 4.09 3.43
N MET A 139 -7.61 5.07 2.78
CA MET A 139 -8.37 6.12 3.46
C MET A 139 -9.53 5.52 4.26
N ALA A 140 -10.28 4.57 3.71
CA ALA A 140 -11.33 3.86 4.43
C ALA A 140 -10.82 3.16 5.69
N ALA A 141 -9.65 2.51 5.61
CA ALA A 141 -9.02 1.85 6.76
C ALA A 141 -8.62 2.86 7.84
N LEU A 142 -8.01 4.00 7.46
CA LEU A 142 -7.64 5.08 8.39
C LEU A 142 -8.87 5.65 9.12
N LEU A 143 -9.95 5.90 8.40
CA LEU A 143 -11.17 6.46 9.00
C LEU A 143 -11.89 5.46 9.89
N ARG A 144 -11.89 4.16 9.56
CA ARG A 144 -12.39 3.11 10.46
C ARG A 144 -11.55 3.02 11.74
N ASP A 145 -10.23 3.14 11.61
CA ASP A 145 -9.32 3.16 12.76
C ASP A 145 -9.58 4.38 13.65
N ALA A 146 -9.67 5.58 13.08
CA ALA A 146 -9.95 6.82 13.78
C ALA A 146 -11.29 6.79 14.52
N THR A 147 -12.32 6.16 13.93
CA THR A 147 -13.64 5.98 14.55
C THR A 147 -13.73 4.74 15.44
N SER A 148 -12.60 4.08 15.71
CA SER A 148 -12.51 2.87 16.50
C SER A 148 -13.50 1.77 16.07
N ASN A 149 -13.86 1.74 14.77
CA ASN A 149 -14.80 0.77 14.21
C ASN A 149 -16.20 0.85 14.84
N LEU A 150 -16.70 2.06 15.02
CA LEU A 150 -18.05 2.30 15.54
C LEU A 150 -19.08 1.57 14.68
N LYS A 151 -20.06 0.91 15.31
CA LYS A 151 -21.18 0.28 14.60
C LYS A 151 -21.93 1.27 13.72
N VAL A 152 -22.61 0.76 12.71
CA VAL A 152 -23.55 1.54 11.88
C VAL A 152 -24.62 2.17 12.74
N GLN A 153 -24.83 3.48 12.58
CA GLN A 153 -25.79 4.27 13.32
C GLN A 153 -27.09 4.40 12.52
N LYS A 154 -28.22 4.22 13.16
CA LYS A 154 -29.54 4.45 12.53
C LYS A 154 -29.77 5.93 12.22
N SER A 155 -29.25 6.79 13.08
CA SER A 155 -29.19 8.24 12.89
C SER A 155 -27.98 8.79 13.61
N PHE A 156 -27.30 9.76 13.00
CA PHE A 156 -26.21 10.49 13.68
C PHE A 156 -26.73 11.44 14.76
N ASP A 157 -28.05 11.57 14.96
CA ASP A 157 -28.62 12.22 16.12
C ASP A 157 -28.48 11.39 17.41
N GLU A 158 -28.24 10.09 17.27
CA GLU A 158 -27.97 9.17 18.39
C GLU A 158 -26.57 9.30 18.95
N LEU A 159 -25.64 9.94 18.20
CA LEU A 159 -24.29 10.23 18.69
C LEU A 159 -24.30 11.15 19.91
N PRO A 160 -23.25 11.17 20.74
CA PRO A 160 -23.13 12.09 21.87
C PRO A 160 -23.43 13.54 21.53
N ILE A 161 -23.04 13.99 20.34
CA ILE A 161 -23.43 15.26 19.73
C ILE A 161 -24.00 14.96 18.34
N PRO A 162 -25.23 15.40 17.99
CA PRO A 162 -25.81 15.28 16.66
C PRO A 162 -24.87 15.76 15.56
N TYR A 163 -24.74 14.97 14.49
CA TYR A 163 -23.74 15.20 13.45
C TYR A 163 -24.33 15.14 12.04
N ARG A 164 -23.77 15.95 11.13
CA ARG A 164 -23.99 15.84 9.68
C ARG A 164 -22.66 16.02 8.94
N ALA A 165 -22.42 15.15 7.94
CA ALA A 165 -21.39 15.37 6.94
C ALA A 165 -22.03 15.82 5.63
N VAL A 166 -21.34 16.63 4.86
CA VAL A 166 -21.83 17.08 3.55
C VAL A 166 -20.92 16.52 2.46
N ALA A 167 -21.52 15.88 1.47
CA ALA A 167 -20.89 15.37 0.27
C ALA A 167 -21.51 15.98 -0.99
N THR A 168 -20.91 15.81 -2.14
CA THR A 168 -21.44 16.14 -3.45
C THR A 168 -22.02 14.90 -4.09
N ASP A 169 -23.32 14.92 -4.44
CA ASP A 169 -23.91 13.94 -5.35
C ASP A 169 -23.38 14.22 -6.77
N MET A 170 -22.61 13.29 -7.32
CA MET A 170 -21.91 13.49 -8.61
C MET A 170 -22.84 13.45 -9.82
N GLU A 171 -24.02 12.85 -9.69
CA GLU A 171 -25.00 12.82 -10.78
C GLU A 171 -25.70 14.18 -10.95
N THR A 172 -26.08 14.80 -9.83
CA THR A 172 -26.84 16.06 -9.85
C THR A 172 -25.98 17.29 -9.58
N VAL A 173 -24.75 17.12 -9.10
CA VAL A 173 -23.84 18.17 -8.62
C VAL A 173 -24.50 19.04 -7.54
N THR A 174 -25.20 18.37 -6.61
CA THR A 174 -25.88 19.02 -5.48
C THR A 174 -25.37 18.53 -4.14
N PRO A 175 -25.52 19.33 -3.04
CA PRO A 175 -25.16 18.87 -1.72
C PRO A 175 -26.01 17.67 -1.27
N PHE A 176 -25.36 16.65 -0.75
CA PHE A 176 -25.98 15.51 -0.09
C PHE A 176 -25.58 15.50 1.39
N VAL A 177 -26.59 15.52 2.27
CA VAL A 177 -26.37 15.53 3.73
C VAL A 177 -26.42 14.10 4.25
N LEU A 178 -25.31 13.65 4.83
CA LEU A 178 -25.16 12.34 5.44
C LEU A 178 -25.53 12.42 6.93
N ASP A 179 -26.54 11.70 7.34
CA ASP A 179 -27.16 11.78 8.68
C ASP A 179 -27.35 10.42 9.38
N HIS A 180 -26.90 9.33 8.75
CA HIS A 180 -26.99 7.97 9.27
C HIS A 180 -25.91 7.06 8.66
N GLY A 181 -25.88 5.79 9.04
CA GLY A 181 -25.00 4.79 8.44
C GLY A 181 -23.65 4.64 9.15
N SER A 182 -22.63 4.22 8.41
CA SER A 182 -21.27 4.13 8.93
C SER A 182 -20.63 5.51 9.00
N LEU A 183 -20.22 5.92 10.20
CA LEU A 183 -19.57 7.22 10.41
C LEU A 183 -18.28 7.37 9.59
N ALA A 184 -17.44 6.33 9.57
CA ALA A 184 -16.21 6.32 8.76
C ALA A 184 -16.50 6.46 7.26
N LYS A 185 -17.54 5.76 6.75
CA LYS A 185 -17.94 5.84 5.34
C LYS A 185 -18.53 7.21 5.00
N ALA A 186 -19.28 7.83 5.91
CA ALA A 186 -19.81 9.19 5.74
C ALA A 186 -18.68 10.23 5.66
N MET A 187 -17.69 10.13 6.56
CA MET A 187 -16.48 10.95 6.48
C MET A 187 -15.74 10.73 5.16
N GLN A 188 -15.54 9.47 4.75
CA GLN A 188 -14.88 9.16 3.49
C GLN A 188 -15.60 9.77 2.29
N ALA A 189 -16.93 9.68 2.23
CA ALA A 189 -17.71 10.28 1.15
C ALA A 189 -17.51 11.79 1.07
N SER A 190 -17.51 12.45 2.25
CA SER A 190 -17.28 13.90 2.36
C SER A 190 -15.81 14.31 2.04
N MET A 191 -14.86 13.39 2.10
CA MET A 191 -13.42 13.62 1.92
C MET A 191 -12.88 13.08 0.58
N SER A 192 -13.71 12.46 -0.26
CA SER A 192 -13.29 11.89 -1.55
C SER A 192 -13.15 12.98 -2.61
N ILE A 193 -11.96 13.62 -2.65
CA ILE A 193 -11.65 14.72 -3.56
C ILE A 193 -11.78 14.23 -5.01
N GLN A 194 -12.58 14.95 -5.80
CA GLN A 194 -12.87 14.63 -7.19
C GLN A 194 -11.57 14.54 -8.02
N GLY A 195 -11.43 13.45 -8.78
CA GLY A 195 -10.25 13.18 -9.63
C GLY A 195 -9.03 12.64 -8.87
N ILE A 196 -8.99 12.73 -7.53
CA ILE A 196 -7.90 12.19 -6.70
C ILE A 196 -8.33 10.86 -6.08
N LEU A 197 -9.38 10.87 -5.26
CA LEU A 197 -9.95 9.67 -4.64
C LEU A 197 -11.20 9.22 -5.42
N LYS A 198 -11.35 7.91 -5.55
CA LYS A 198 -12.57 7.33 -6.11
C LYS A 198 -13.79 7.77 -5.28
N PRO A 199 -14.87 8.20 -5.92
CA PRO A 199 -16.13 8.52 -5.23
C PRO A 199 -16.69 7.32 -4.46
N VAL A 200 -17.45 7.61 -3.42
CA VAL A 200 -18.05 6.60 -2.54
C VAL A 200 -19.51 6.33 -2.96
N GLU A 201 -19.81 5.06 -3.16
CA GLU A 201 -21.20 4.63 -3.37
C GLU A 201 -21.98 4.68 -2.06
N TRP A 202 -23.12 5.37 -2.06
CA TRP A 202 -24.01 5.53 -0.92
C TRP A 202 -25.45 5.46 -1.38
N GLU A 203 -26.17 4.39 -1.02
CA GLU A 203 -27.58 4.18 -1.33
C GLU A 203 -27.94 4.41 -2.82
N GLY A 204 -27.11 3.86 -3.71
CA GLY A 204 -27.28 3.98 -5.16
C GLY A 204 -26.82 5.31 -5.75
N ARG A 205 -26.24 6.21 -4.95
CA ARG A 205 -25.65 7.48 -5.39
C ARG A 205 -24.12 7.38 -5.42
N ILE A 206 -23.51 8.22 -6.20
CA ILE A 206 -22.04 8.37 -6.27
C ILE A 206 -21.69 9.69 -5.59
N LEU A 207 -21.08 9.61 -4.40
CA LEU A 207 -20.75 10.76 -3.57
C LEU A 207 -19.24 11.06 -3.60
N ALA A 208 -18.93 12.34 -3.69
CA ALA A 208 -17.56 12.85 -3.61
C ALA A 208 -17.47 14.02 -2.63
N ASP A 209 -16.26 14.62 -2.47
CA ASP A 209 -16.01 15.70 -1.51
C ASP A 209 -17.05 16.83 -1.64
N GLY A 210 -17.60 17.22 -0.50
CA GLY A 210 -18.63 18.25 -0.43
C GLY A 210 -18.16 19.68 -0.69
N GLY A 211 -16.83 19.89 -0.70
CA GLY A 211 -16.23 21.22 -0.86
C GLY A 211 -16.62 21.92 -2.17
N ALA A 212 -16.90 21.15 -3.22
CA ALA A 212 -17.30 21.70 -4.51
C ALA A 212 -18.66 22.40 -4.49
N VAL A 213 -19.60 21.95 -3.64
CA VAL A 213 -20.99 22.43 -3.64
C VAL A 213 -21.37 23.14 -2.34
N ASN A 214 -20.86 22.70 -1.18
CA ASN A 214 -21.14 23.31 0.12
C ASN A 214 -19.96 23.08 1.09
N ASN A 215 -18.96 23.91 1.00
CA ASN A 215 -17.73 23.77 1.80
C ASN A 215 -17.89 24.16 3.28
N MET A 216 -18.80 25.06 3.59
CA MET A 216 -19.06 25.54 4.96
C MET A 216 -20.58 25.50 5.23
N PRO A 217 -21.15 24.35 5.63
CA PRO A 217 -22.59 24.07 5.59
C PRO A 217 -23.38 24.74 6.71
N VAL A 218 -23.46 26.08 6.70
CA VAL A 218 -24.25 26.89 7.63
C VAL A 218 -25.76 26.64 7.48
N ASP A 219 -26.23 26.49 6.25
CA ASP A 219 -27.61 26.14 5.92
C ASP A 219 -28.08 24.85 6.58
N VAL A 220 -27.20 23.81 6.57
CA VAL A 220 -27.50 22.53 7.23
C VAL A 220 -27.58 22.69 8.74
N ALA A 221 -26.67 23.43 9.35
CA ALA A 221 -26.75 23.72 10.80
C ALA A 221 -28.03 24.45 11.20
N LYS A 222 -28.43 25.44 10.40
CA LYS A 222 -29.71 26.16 10.61
C LYS A 222 -30.92 25.27 10.41
N ALA A 223 -30.91 24.37 9.43
CA ALA A 223 -31.94 23.38 9.21
C ALA A 223 -32.05 22.36 10.36
N MET A 224 -30.93 22.05 11.06
CA MET A 224 -30.96 21.25 12.31
C MET A 224 -31.53 22.01 13.53
N GLY A 225 -31.86 23.28 13.38
CA GLY A 225 -32.46 24.09 14.44
C GLY A 225 -31.43 24.80 15.34
N ALA A 226 -30.30 25.20 14.81
CA ALA A 226 -29.30 26.03 15.52
C ALA A 226 -29.84 27.45 15.72
N ASP A 227 -29.79 27.95 16.96
CA ASP A 227 -30.07 29.36 17.30
C ASP A 227 -28.84 30.25 17.10
N VAL A 228 -27.63 29.66 17.26
CA VAL A 228 -26.32 30.30 17.07
C VAL A 228 -25.41 29.35 16.31
N VAL A 229 -24.71 29.86 15.31
CA VAL A 229 -23.72 29.14 14.54
C VAL A 229 -22.33 29.68 14.85
N ILE A 230 -21.42 28.80 15.25
CA ILE A 230 -19.99 29.07 15.25
C ILE A 230 -19.41 28.42 13.99
N ALA A 231 -19.07 29.23 12.99
CA ALA A 231 -18.54 28.78 11.72
C ALA A 231 -17.02 28.96 11.68
N VAL A 232 -16.30 27.93 11.25
CA VAL A 232 -14.84 27.95 11.08
C VAL A 232 -14.52 27.83 9.61
N ASP A 233 -14.02 28.91 9.00
CA ASP A 233 -13.62 28.99 7.60
C ASP A 233 -12.11 28.83 7.46
N ILE A 234 -11.67 27.70 6.93
CA ILE A 234 -10.28 27.39 6.63
C ILE A 234 -9.98 27.45 5.13
N GLY A 235 -10.82 28.15 4.36
CA GLY A 235 -10.72 28.20 2.89
C GLY A 235 -9.33 28.55 2.38
N ALA A 236 -8.99 28.01 1.23
CA ALA A 236 -7.75 28.32 0.54
C ALA A 236 -7.86 29.68 -0.15
N ARG A 237 -6.76 30.45 -0.20
CA ARG A 237 -6.66 31.60 -1.10
C ARG A 237 -6.45 31.17 -2.54
N LEU A 238 -6.87 31.99 -3.50
CA LEU A 238 -6.52 31.80 -4.90
C LEU A 238 -4.99 31.97 -5.06
N ARG A 239 -4.41 31.17 -5.92
CA ARG A 239 -2.99 31.23 -6.26
C ARG A 239 -2.66 32.46 -7.07
N ASP A 240 -1.48 33.00 -6.88
CA ASP A 240 -0.96 34.08 -7.71
C ASP A 240 -0.52 33.57 -9.08
N LYS A 241 -0.42 34.47 -10.08
CA LYS A 241 -0.03 34.13 -11.46
C LYS A 241 1.27 33.32 -11.53
N SER A 242 2.23 33.58 -10.65
CA SER A 242 3.51 32.87 -10.58
C SER A 242 3.40 31.42 -10.13
N GLU A 243 2.31 31.06 -9.46
CA GLU A 243 2.04 29.71 -8.95
C GLU A 243 1.20 28.87 -9.93
N LEU A 244 0.64 29.50 -11.00
CA LEU A 244 -0.18 28.83 -12.03
C LEU A 244 0.67 28.31 -13.18
N THR A 245 1.60 27.41 -12.87
CA THR A 245 2.63 26.94 -13.82
C THR A 245 2.29 25.63 -14.52
N SER A 246 1.18 24.97 -14.14
CA SER A 246 0.78 23.67 -14.72
C SER A 246 -0.73 23.54 -14.86
N GLY A 247 -1.17 22.59 -15.70
CA GLY A 247 -2.60 22.27 -15.84
C GLY A 247 -3.24 21.83 -14.53
N LEU A 248 -2.49 21.12 -13.66
CA LEU A 248 -2.95 20.74 -12.32
C LEU A 248 -3.14 21.95 -11.41
N ALA A 249 -2.23 22.92 -11.45
CA ALA A 249 -2.36 24.17 -10.69
C ALA A 249 -3.58 24.99 -11.15
N MET A 250 -3.90 24.96 -12.44
CA MET A 250 -5.10 25.61 -12.98
C MET A 250 -6.39 24.91 -12.55
N LEU A 251 -6.39 23.57 -12.53
CA LEU A 251 -7.52 22.78 -12.04
C LEU A 251 -7.77 23.02 -10.54
N ASP A 252 -6.71 23.03 -9.74
CA ASP A 252 -6.77 23.37 -8.31
C ASP A 252 -7.29 24.79 -8.08
N GLN A 253 -6.84 25.76 -8.89
CA GLN A 253 -7.36 27.12 -8.85
C GLN A 253 -8.87 27.20 -9.11
N MET A 254 -9.36 26.46 -10.12
CA MET A 254 -10.79 26.42 -10.41
C MET A 254 -11.59 25.78 -9.27
N THR A 255 -11.11 24.68 -8.71
CA THR A 255 -11.70 24.02 -7.53
C THR A 255 -11.74 24.95 -6.33
N THR A 256 -10.63 25.64 -6.06
CA THR A 256 -10.54 26.66 -4.99
C THR A 256 -11.54 27.79 -5.21
N TYR A 257 -11.69 28.28 -6.43
CA TYR A 257 -12.65 29.34 -6.76
C TYR A 257 -14.10 28.88 -6.52
N MET A 258 -14.47 27.68 -6.97
CA MET A 258 -15.81 27.11 -6.76
C MET A 258 -16.10 26.99 -5.26
N THR A 259 -15.15 26.48 -4.50
CA THR A 259 -15.24 26.37 -3.03
C THR A 259 -15.45 27.73 -2.35
N GLN A 260 -14.69 28.77 -2.78
CA GLN A 260 -14.84 30.13 -2.26
C GLN A 260 -16.23 30.72 -2.55
N VAL A 261 -16.72 30.61 -3.79
CA VAL A 261 -18.06 31.08 -4.17
C VAL A 261 -19.14 30.43 -3.31
N GLY A 262 -19.05 29.13 -3.09
CA GLY A 262 -19.94 28.41 -2.18
C GLY A 262 -19.85 28.91 -0.75
N THR A 263 -18.62 29.08 -0.23
CA THR A 263 -18.37 29.56 1.14
C THR A 263 -18.92 30.98 1.38
N GLU A 264 -18.74 31.91 0.42
CA GLU A 264 -19.28 33.26 0.55
C GLU A 264 -20.83 33.28 0.59
N ARG A 265 -21.50 32.39 -0.15
CA ARG A 265 -22.95 32.23 -0.05
C ARG A 265 -23.37 31.75 1.35
N GLN A 266 -22.62 30.85 1.95
CA GLN A 266 -22.89 30.35 3.29
C GLN A 266 -22.61 31.40 4.38
N LYS A 267 -21.54 32.20 4.21
CA LYS A 267 -21.27 33.36 5.09
C LYS A 267 -22.42 34.37 5.10
N ALA A 268 -23.07 34.59 3.96
CA ALA A 268 -24.20 35.49 3.85
C ALA A 268 -25.46 35.03 4.65
N LEU A 269 -25.47 33.77 5.09
CA LEU A 269 -26.52 33.22 5.96
C LEU A 269 -26.25 33.50 7.46
N LEU A 270 -25.04 33.91 7.82
CA LEU A 270 -24.69 34.25 9.20
C LEU A 270 -25.36 35.57 9.61
N THR A 271 -25.80 35.63 10.86
CA THR A 271 -26.44 36.79 11.49
C THR A 271 -25.50 37.40 12.54
N ASP A 272 -25.86 38.54 13.11
CA ASP A 272 -25.11 39.20 14.18
C ASP A 272 -24.95 38.34 15.46
N ARG A 273 -25.73 37.26 15.59
CA ARG A 273 -25.61 36.29 16.70
C ARG A 273 -24.59 35.20 16.42
N ASP A 274 -24.25 34.98 15.17
CA ASP A 274 -23.36 33.94 14.73
C ASP A 274 -21.91 34.41 14.81
N ILE A 275 -20.98 33.49 14.95
CA ILE A 275 -19.54 33.77 15.09
C ILE A 275 -18.78 33.12 13.95
N LEU A 276 -18.05 33.93 13.18
CA LEU A 276 -17.13 33.44 12.14
C LEU A 276 -15.70 33.46 12.67
N ILE A 277 -15.02 32.32 12.58
CA ILE A 277 -13.61 32.16 12.95
C ILE A 277 -12.83 31.83 11.68
N THR A 278 -11.82 32.67 11.37
CA THR A 278 -10.99 32.50 10.17
C THR A 278 -9.51 32.42 10.59
N PRO A 279 -8.93 31.22 10.63
CA PRO A 279 -7.50 31.02 10.88
C PRO A 279 -6.63 31.60 9.75
N ALA A 280 -5.45 32.10 10.11
CA ALA A 280 -4.48 32.60 9.16
C ALA A 280 -3.31 31.62 9.02
N PHE A 281 -3.20 30.96 7.87
CA PHE A 281 -2.32 29.80 7.66
C PHE A 281 -0.91 30.14 7.11
N GLY A 282 -0.62 31.43 6.82
CA GLY A 282 0.64 31.79 6.17
C GLY A 282 0.79 31.04 4.84
N ASN A 283 1.84 30.25 4.73
CA ASN A 283 2.15 29.44 3.54
C ASN A 283 1.75 27.94 3.65
N MET A 284 1.00 27.55 4.67
CA MET A 284 0.53 26.17 4.84
C MET A 284 -0.43 25.78 3.71
N GLY A 285 -0.11 24.70 2.99
CA GLY A 285 -0.91 24.12 1.92
C GLY A 285 -1.97 23.12 2.43
N ILE A 286 -2.86 22.70 1.53
CA ILE A 286 -3.90 21.70 1.83
C ILE A 286 -3.36 20.28 1.96
N ALA A 287 -2.15 20.01 1.44
CA ALA A 287 -1.49 18.72 1.48
C ALA A 287 -0.37 18.63 2.55
N ASP A 288 -0.13 19.67 3.33
CA ASP A 288 0.97 19.75 4.31
C ASP A 288 0.58 19.03 5.63
N PHE A 289 0.31 17.73 5.56
CA PHE A 289 -0.11 16.94 6.72
C PHE A 289 1.00 16.79 7.78
N ASP A 290 2.25 16.97 7.44
CA ASP A 290 3.38 17.03 8.36
C ASP A 290 3.35 18.27 9.26
N ARG A 291 2.60 19.32 8.86
CA ARG A 291 2.44 20.59 9.58
C ARG A 291 1.14 20.67 10.40
N ILE A 292 0.46 19.56 10.64
CA ILE A 292 -0.76 19.49 11.49
C ILE A 292 -0.58 20.25 12.84
N PRO A 293 0.54 20.12 13.58
CA PRO A 293 0.73 20.84 14.83
C PRO A 293 0.70 22.38 14.67
N GLU A 294 1.17 22.91 13.54
CA GLU A 294 1.09 24.35 13.24
C GLU A 294 -0.36 24.76 12.97
N GLY A 295 -1.10 23.94 12.20
CA GLY A 295 -2.49 24.19 11.92
C GLY A 295 -3.35 24.28 13.19
N VAL A 296 -3.13 23.40 14.18
CA VAL A 296 -3.80 23.47 15.49
C VAL A 296 -3.55 24.84 16.16
N LYS A 297 -2.30 25.33 16.17
CA LYS A 297 -1.96 26.65 16.73
C LYS A 297 -2.68 27.79 16.00
N TYR A 298 -2.75 27.75 14.67
CA TYR A 298 -3.48 28.76 13.90
C TYR A 298 -4.97 28.81 14.26
N GLY A 299 -5.56 27.63 14.54
CA GLY A 299 -6.93 27.53 15.03
C GLY A 299 -7.12 28.15 16.41
N GLU A 300 -6.23 27.84 17.37
CA GLU A 300 -6.27 28.42 18.71
C GLU A 300 -6.16 29.96 18.66
N GLU A 301 -5.20 30.48 17.90
CA GLU A 301 -5.00 31.93 17.74
C GLU A 301 -6.24 32.60 17.13
N ALA A 302 -6.85 31.98 16.13
CA ALA A 302 -8.05 32.51 15.50
C ALA A 302 -9.25 32.56 16.46
N ALA A 303 -9.48 31.51 17.23
CA ALA A 303 -10.54 31.46 18.22
C ALA A 303 -10.31 32.46 19.36
N LYS A 304 -9.05 32.67 19.78
CA LYS A 304 -8.69 33.71 20.79
C LYS A 304 -8.94 35.13 20.29
N ARG A 305 -8.84 35.41 19.00
CA ARG A 305 -9.16 36.75 18.43
C ARG A 305 -10.64 37.14 18.59
N VAL A 306 -11.55 36.14 18.61
CA VAL A 306 -12.99 36.35 18.79
C VAL A 306 -13.48 36.01 20.22
N ALA A 307 -12.54 36.00 21.18
CA ALA A 307 -12.78 35.56 22.55
C ALA A 307 -13.98 36.24 23.23
N LEU A 308 -14.14 37.56 23.02
CA LEU A 308 -15.26 38.32 23.61
C LEU A 308 -16.63 37.83 23.14
N SER A 309 -16.78 37.53 21.85
CA SER A 309 -18.04 36.98 21.32
C SER A 309 -18.27 35.56 21.84
N LEU A 310 -17.23 34.76 21.98
CA LEU A 310 -17.31 33.41 22.53
C LEU A 310 -17.67 33.42 24.02
N ASP A 311 -17.16 34.38 24.82
CA ASP A 311 -17.43 34.48 26.25
C ASP A 311 -18.93 34.67 26.54
N ALA A 312 -19.70 35.32 25.64
CA ALA A 312 -21.12 35.48 25.75
C ALA A 312 -21.91 34.15 25.71
N LEU A 313 -21.31 33.10 25.13
CA LEU A 313 -21.89 31.76 25.02
C LEU A 313 -21.43 30.79 26.12
N SER A 314 -20.53 31.24 27.02
CA SER A 314 -19.93 30.41 28.05
C SER A 314 -20.93 29.97 29.13
N LEU A 315 -20.89 28.72 29.51
CA LEU A 315 -21.62 28.21 30.66
C LEU A 315 -20.85 28.43 31.95
N SER A 316 -21.58 28.56 33.06
CA SER A 316 -20.98 28.47 34.39
C SER A 316 -20.27 27.10 34.56
N PRO A 317 -19.23 26.99 35.41
CA PRO A 317 -18.54 25.76 35.65
C PRO A 317 -19.44 24.56 35.98
N ALA A 318 -20.49 24.79 36.79
CA ALA A 318 -21.43 23.74 37.19
C ALA A 318 -22.29 23.26 36.00
N ARG A 319 -22.80 24.20 35.18
CA ARG A 319 -23.62 23.88 34.01
C ARG A 319 -22.77 23.19 32.93
N TYR A 320 -21.54 23.63 32.72
CA TYR A 320 -20.65 22.97 31.76
C TYR A 320 -20.23 21.58 32.21
N LYS A 321 -20.02 21.39 33.52
CA LYS A 321 -19.81 20.04 34.08
C LYS A 321 -20.97 19.12 33.74
N ALA A 322 -22.20 19.57 33.96
CA ALA A 322 -23.42 18.78 33.66
C ALA A 322 -23.49 18.44 32.15
N TYR A 323 -23.23 19.40 31.26
CA TYR A 323 -23.17 19.18 29.81
C TYR A 323 -22.11 18.12 29.47
N ARG A 324 -20.91 18.23 30.01
CA ARG A 324 -19.83 17.28 29.77
C ARG A 324 -20.16 15.87 30.31
N ASP A 325 -20.74 15.79 31.50
CA ASP A 325 -21.14 14.52 32.10
C ASP A 325 -22.24 13.84 31.26
N GLN A 326 -23.16 14.59 30.68
CA GLN A 326 -24.18 14.10 29.74
C GLN A 326 -23.52 13.58 28.44
N LYS A 327 -22.58 14.35 27.85
CA LYS A 327 -21.81 13.95 26.67
C LYS A 327 -21.06 12.63 26.92
N LEU A 328 -20.39 12.49 28.06
CA LEU A 328 -19.67 11.27 28.43
C LEU A 328 -20.60 10.08 28.67
N SER A 329 -21.78 10.31 29.26
CA SER A 329 -22.78 9.25 29.47
C SER A 329 -23.30 8.70 28.12
N ARG A 330 -23.61 9.60 27.16
CA ARG A 330 -24.00 9.20 25.79
C ARG A 330 -22.86 8.48 25.08
N ARG A 331 -21.60 8.95 25.25
CA ARG A 331 -20.41 8.27 24.71
C ARG A 331 -20.31 6.85 25.24
N ALA A 332 -20.50 6.63 26.54
CA ALA A 332 -20.43 5.30 27.14
C ALA A 332 -21.50 4.33 26.59
N GLN A 333 -22.67 4.85 26.20
CA GLN A 333 -23.73 4.06 25.58
C GLN A 333 -23.44 3.71 24.11
N ASN A 334 -22.76 4.59 23.38
CA ASN A 334 -22.47 4.48 21.94
C ASN A 334 -20.99 4.22 21.66
N SER A 335 -20.19 3.84 22.65
CA SER A 335 -18.76 3.63 22.45
C SER A 335 -18.49 2.39 21.59
N ALA A 336 -17.53 2.54 20.67
CA ALA A 336 -16.97 1.42 19.96
C ALA A 336 -16.31 0.44 20.94
N LEU A 337 -16.51 -0.85 20.72
CA LEU A 337 -15.87 -1.89 21.50
C LEU A 337 -14.57 -2.34 20.82
N PRO A 338 -13.54 -2.74 21.58
CA PRO A 338 -12.31 -3.27 21.00
C PRO A 338 -12.52 -4.60 20.27
N ALA A 339 -13.61 -5.29 20.60
CA ALA A 339 -14.01 -6.53 19.97
C ALA A 339 -15.52 -6.70 20.01
N TYR A 340 -16.08 -7.33 18.99
CA TYR A 340 -17.51 -7.63 18.90
C TYR A 340 -17.73 -9.13 18.82
N TYR A 341 -18.72 -9.65 19.55
CA TYR A 341 -19.26 -10.97 19.28
C TYR A 341 -20.10 -10.90 18.01
N ILE A 342 -19.74 -11.63 16.98
CA ILE A 342 -20.39 -11.64 15.67
C ILE A 342 -21.33 -12.85 15.61
N ASP A 343 -22.63 -12.59 15.54
CA ASP A 343 -23.64 -13.64 15.44
C ASP A 343 -23.72 -14.19 14.03
N ARG A 344 -23.60 -13.32 13.01
CA ARG A 344 -23.73 -13.69 11.59
C ARG A 344 -22.76 -12.90 10.73
N VAL A 345 -22.26 -13.56 9.67
CA VAL A 345 -21.41 -12.95 8.64
C VAL A 345 -22.15 -12.96 7.32
N GLU A 346 -22.37 -11.79 6.75
CA GLU A 346 -22.91 -11.59 5.41
C GLU A 346 -21.83 -11.10 4.48
N ILE A 347 -21.81 -11.61 3.27
CA ILE A 347 -20.87 -11.20 2.22
C ILE A 347 -21.69 -10.59 1.09
N VAL A 348 -21.47 -9.30 0.87
CA VAL A 348 -21.96 -8.59 -0.32
C VAL A 348 -20.86 -8.77 -1.37
N ASN A 349 -21.02 -9.80 -2.17
CA ASN A 349 -20.03 -10.24 -3.14
C ASN A 349 -20.36 -9.69 -4.52
N ASN A 350 -19.61 -8.68 -4.94
CA ASN A 350 -19.64 -8.15 -6.29
C ASN A 350 -18.38 -8.56 -7.07
N SER A 351 -18.07 -9.88 -7.03
CA SER A 351 -16.92 -10.46 -7.72
C SER A 351 -17.23 -11.84 -8.28
N SER A 352 -16.32 -12.36 -9.08
CA SER A 352 -16.37 -13.72 -9.63
C SER A 352 -15.85 -14.81 -8.67
N LEU A 353 -15.32 -14.42 -7.50
CA LEU A 353 -14.85 -15.36 -6.48
C LEU A 353 -16.04 -15.94 -5.67
N ALA A 354 -15.89 -17.16 -5.20
CA ALA A 354 -16.86 -17.77 -4.28
C ALA A 354 -16.86 -17.04 -2.92
N ASP A 355 -18.03 -16.93 -2.28
CA ASP A 355 -18.17 -16.35 -0.93
C ASP A 355 -17.28 -17.06 0.09
N GLU A 356 -17.07 -18.36 -0.05
CA GLU A 356 -16.21 -19.13 0.83
C GLU A 356 -14.72 -18.73 0.70
N THR A 357 -14.30 -18.34 -0.50
CA THR A 357 -12.95 -17.79 -0.73
C THR A 357 -12.78 -16.47 0.00
N ILE A 358 -13.78 -15.56 -0.11
CA ILE A 358 -13.80 -14.27 0.60
C ILE A 358 -13.79 -14.50 2.11
N ARG A 359 -14.65 -15.39 2.61
CA ARG A 359 -14.74 -15.75 4.04
C ARG A 359 -13.43 -16.32 4.58
N SER A 360 -12.79 -17.18 3.82
CA SER A 360 -11.51 -17.80 4.18
C SER A 360 -10.37 -16.76 4.25
N ALA A 361 -10.30 -15.86 3.27
CA ALA A 361 -9.31 -14.78 3.26
C ALA A 361 -9.50 -13.83 4.45
N MET A 362 -10.74 -13.46 4.76
CA MET A 362 -11.10 -12.62 5.91
C MET A 362 -10.81 -13.33 7.25
N ARG A 363 -10.81 -14.66 7.29
CA ARG A 363 -10.71 -15.49 8.51
C ARG A 363 -11.79 -15.18 9.54
N VAL A 364 -12.97 -14.82 9.07
CA VAL A 364 -14.13 -14.53 9.93
C VAL A 364 -15.01 -15.77 10.07
N LYS A 365 -15.55 -15.96 11.27
CA LYS A 365 -16.47 -17.06 11.58
C LYS A 365 -17.64 -16.51 12.38
N PRO A 366 -18.87 -16.94 12.10
CA PRO A 366 -20.03 -16.62 12.96
C PRO A 366 -19.84 -17.21 14.36
N HIS A 367 -20.54 -16.66 15.32
CA HIS A 367 -20.52 -17.06 16.74
C HIS A 367 -19.13 -16.99 17.37
N LYS A 368 -18.34 -15.98 16.98
CA LYS A 368 -16.99 -15.73 17.50
C LYS A 368 -16.80 -14.24 17.81
N VAL A 369 -15.96 -13.99 18.78
CA VAL A 369 -15.45 -12.63 19.05
C VAL A 369 -14.44 -12.28 17.96
N GLN A 370 -14.63 -11.13 17.34
CA GLN A 370 -13.75 -10.55 16.34
C GLN A 370 -13.18 -9.24 16.87
N THR A 371 -11.86 -9.12 16.86
CA THR A 371 -11.18 -7.88 17.20
C THR A 371 -11.07 -6.98 15.97
N ARG A 372 -10.97 -5.68 16.20
CA ARG A 372 -10.74 -4.70 15.13
C ARG A 372 -9.50 -5.06 14.31
N GLU A 373 -8.39 -5.35 14.98
CA GLU A 373 -7.12 -5.72 14.34
C GLU A 373 -7.27 -6.98 13.47
N GLY A 374 -8.05 -7.95 13.95
CA GLY A 374 -8.37 -9.18 13.21
C GLY A 374 -9.16 -8.92 11.92
N LEU A 375 -10.17 -8.04 12.00
CA LEU A 375 -10.99 -7.65 10.85
C LEU A 375 -10.17 -6.84 9.83
N GLU A 376 -9.40 -5.84 10.26
CA GLU A 376 -8.53 -5.07 9.38
C GLU A 376 -7.45 -5.95 8.72
N ALA A 377 -6.88 -6.90 9.46
CA ALA A 377 -5.97 -7.90 8.88
C ALA A 377 -6.68 -8.80 7.87
N GLY A 378 -7.96 -9.10 8.07
CA GLY A 378 -8.81 -9.82 7.10
C GLY A 378 -9.00 -9.01 5.82
N VAL A 379 -9.38 -7.75 5.94
CA VAL A 379 -9.52 -6.83 4.80
C VAL A 379 -8.21 -6.74 4.01
N ARG A 380 -7.06 -6.56 4.69
CA ARG A 380 -5.75 -6.52 4.01
C ARG A 380 -5.45 -7.81 3.25
N ARG A 381 -5.74 -9.00 3.84
CA ARG A 381 -5.54 -10.29 3.15
C ARG A 381 -6.43 -10.43 1.92
N LEU A 382 -7.71 -10.04 2.04
CA LEU A 382 -8.65 -10.12 0.93
C LEU A 382 -8.28 -9.13 -0.18
N TYR A 383 -7.95 -7.89 0.19
CA TYR A 383 -7.50 -6.87 -0.76
C TYR A 383 -6.16 -7.23 -1.43
N ALA A 384 -5.28 -7.95 -0.71
CA ALA A 384 -4.02 -8.47 -1.23
C ALA A 384 -4.19 -9.58 -2.30
N LEU A 385 -5.38 -10.12 -2.52
CA LEU A 385 -5.63 -10.99 -3.68
C LEU A 385 -5.59 -10.21 -5.00
N GLU A 386 -5.55 -8.87 -4.94
CA GLU A 386 -5.46 -7.96 -6.08
C GLU A 386 -6.59 -8.03 -7.11
N SER A 387 -7.59 -8.84 -6.85
CA SER A 387 -8.82 -8.92 -7.66
C SER A 387 -9.82 -7.80 -7.33
N PHE A 388 -9.68 -7.15 -6.18
CA PHE A 388 -10.65 -6.19 -5.67
C PHE A 388 -10.22 -4.74 -5.88
N ASP A 389 -11.19 -3.93 -6.23
CA ASP A 389 -11.10 -2.47 -6.24
C ASP A 389 -11.30 -1.91 -4.83
N ARG A 390 -12.28 -2.49 -4.10
CA ARG A 390 -12.63 -2.09 -2.73
C ARG A 390 -13.02 -3.31 -1.90
N VAL A 391 -12.51 -3.36 -0.68
CA VAL A 391 -12.93 -4.30 0.36
C VAL A 391 -13.19 -3.52 1.63
N THR A 392 -14.42 -3.54 2.11
CA THR A 392 -14.79 -2.90 3.35
C THR A 392 -15.61 -3.83 4.23
N TYR A 393 -15.79 -3.46 5.49
CA TYR A 393 -16.73 -4.13 6.37
C TYR A 393 -17.42 -3.13 7.29
N GLN A 394 -18.55 -3.52 7.79
CA GLN A 394 -19.28 -2.79 8.82
C GLN A 394 -19.97 -3.76 9.77
N ILE A 395 -20.19 -3.32 11.00
CA ILE A 395 -20.91 -4.10 12.01
C ILE A 395 -22.27 -3.42 12.20
N GLU A 396 -23.32 -4.18 11.90
CA GLU A 396 -24.70 -3.74 12.01
C GLU A 396 -25.38 -4.44 13.18
N GLU A 397 -26.19 -3.71 13.90
CA GLU A 397 -27.09 -4.27 14.90
C GLU A 397 -28.48 -4.49 14.29
N ARG A 398 -28.84 -5.76 14.10
CA ARG A 398 -30.15 -6.15 13.55
C ARG A 398 -30.93 -6.95 14.59
N GLY A 399 -31.83 -6.25 15.34
CA GLY A 399 -32.49 -6.81 16.51
C GLY A 399 -31.49 -7.02 17.66
N ALA A 400 -31.28 -8.25 18.08
CA ALA A 400 -30.32 -8.61 19.12
C ALA A 400 -28.97 -9.15 18.55
N GLU A 401 -28.85 -9.24 17.21
CA GLU A 401 -27.68 -9.80 16.54
C GLU A 401 -26.70 -8.72 16.06
N ASN A 402 -25.41 -8.94 16.26
CA ASN A 402 -24.37 -8.21 15.55
C ASN A 402 -24.03 -8.94 14.25
N VAL A 403 -24.35 -8.32 13.13
CA VAL A 403 -24.09 -8.84 11.79
C VAL A 403 -22.84 -8.15 11.24
N LEU A 404 -21.82 -8.93 10.91
CA LEU A 404 -20.67 -8.46 10.17
C LEU A 404 -21.00 -8.51 8.68
N VAL A 405 -21.12 -7.37 8.05
CA VAL A 405 -21.31 -7.25 6.60
C VAL A 405 -19.96 -6.95 5.97
N VAL A 406 -19.46 -7.87 5.12
CA VAL A 406 -18.25 -7.69 4.32
C VAL A 406 -18.67 -7.32 2.91
N ASP A 407 -18.22 -6.20 2.41
CA ASP A 407 -18.52 -5.69 1.07
C ASP A 407 -17.25 -5.75 0.21
N ALA A 408 -17.28 -6.56 -0.85
CA ALA A 408 -16.16 -6.86 -1.73
C ALA A 408 -16.52 -6.59 -3.19
N HIS A 409 -15.89 -5.57 -3.77
CA HIS A 409 -16.09 -5.15 -5.16
C HIS A 409 -14.89 -5.51 -6.01
N GLU A 410 -15.09 -6.31 -7.06
CA GLU A 410 -14.06 -6.62 -8.06
C GLU A 410 -13.70 -5.38 -8.89
N LYS A 411 -12.46 -5.32 -9.37
CA LYS A 411 -11.98 -4.27 -10.26
C LYS A 411 -12.80 -4.24 -11.55
N ASN A 412 -13.50 -3.15 -11.83
CA ASN A 412 -14.36 -3.00 -13.02
C ASN A 412 -13.60 -2.92 -14.35
N TRP A 413 -12.27 -2.75 -14.30
CA TRP A 413 -11.39 -2.75 -15.46
C TRP A 413 -10.75 -4.12 -15.73
N GLY A 414 -10.94 -5.12 -14.85
CA GLY A 414 -10.52 -6.50 -15.02
C GLY A 414 -11.46 -7.34 -15.92
N PRO A 415 -11.22 -8.66 -15.99
CA PRO A 415 -10.27 -9.46 -15.21
C PRO A 415 -8.86 -9.61 -15.82
N GLY A 416 -8.55 -9.00 -16.94
CA GLY A 416 -7.23 -9.03 -17.55
C GLY A 416 -6.43 -7.79 -17.18
N TYR A 417 -5.14 -7.93 -16.82
CA TYR A 417 -4.28 -6.83 -16.40
C TYR A 417 -2.97 -6.84 -17.15
N LEU A 418 -2.47 -5.64 -17.52
CA LEU A 418 -1.20 -5.45 -18.19
C LEU A 418 -0.21 -4.77 -17.24
N ASN A 419 1.00 -5.34 -17.14
CA ASN A 419 2.11 -4.72 -16.43
C ASN A 419 3.33 -4.72 -17.35
N PHE A 420 4.29 -3.82 -17.07
CA PHE A 420 5.49 -3.68 -17.87
C PHE A 420 6.73 -3.76 -17.01
N GLN A 421 7.82 -4.22 -17.62
CA GLN A 421 9.13 -4.21 -17.01
C GLN A 421 10.11 -3.45 -17.89
N PHE A 422 11.08 -2.86 -17.23
CA PHE A 422 12.26 -2.30 -17.83
C PHE A 422 13.47 -2.73 -17.01
N GLY A 423 14.53 -3.13 -17.69
CA GLY A 423 15.81 -3.42 -17.07
C GLY A 423 16.94 -2.95 -17.94
N PHE A 424 17.92 -2.34 -17.32
CA PHE A 424 19.16 -1.91 -17.95
C PHE A 424 20.31 -2.14 -16.97
N THR A 425 21.37 -2.77 -17.45
CA THR A 425 22.65 -2.92 -16.72
C THR A 425 23.79 -2.60 -17.64
N ASP A 426 24.78 -1.87 -17.13
CA ASP A 426 25.97 -1.48 -17.86
C ASP A 426 27.20 -1.57 -16.92
N ASP A 427 28.30 -2.12 -17.42
CA ASP A 427 29.54 -2.21 -16.67
C ASP A 427 30.57 -1.15 -17.11
N PHE A 428 30.18 -0.26 -18.05
CA PHE A 428 31.03 0.79 -18.66
C PHE A 428 32.29 0.29 -19.35
N GLU A 429 32.46 -1.03 -19.53
CA GLU A 429 33.61 -1.62 -20.18
C GLU A 429 33.23 -2.50 -21.38
N SER A 430 32.45 -3.52 -21.14
CA SER A 430 32.29 -4.60 -22.09
C SER A 430 30.87 -5.08 -22.31
N SER A 431 29.93 -4.80 -21.38
CA SER A 431 28.57 -5.31 -21.50
C SER A 431 27.49 -4.31 -21.12
N SER A 432 26.61 -4.06 -22.07
CA SER A 432 25.35 -3.35 -21.85
C SER A 432 24.20 -4.31 -22.10
N ASN A 433 23.40 -4.57 -21.09
CA ASN A 433 22.23 -5.42 -21.19
C ASN A 433 20.96 -4.60 -20.97
N TYR A 434 19.98 -4.81 -21.81
CA TYR A 434 18.68 -4.15 -21.67
C TYR A 434 17.56 -5.12 -21.98
N ASN A 435 16.44 -4.94 -21.27
CA ASN A 435 15.22 -5.68 -21.53
C ASN A 435 14.01 -4.79 -21.35
N VAL A 436 13.03 -4.97 -22.24
CA VAL A 436 11.70 -4.41 -22.14
C VAL A 436 10.73 -5.57 -22.19
N GLY A 437 9.84 -5.65 -21.23
CA GLY A 437 8.87 -6.72 -21.15
C GLY A 437 7.48 -6.24 -20.79
N ALA A 438 6.53 -7.12 -21.06
CA ALA A 438 5.13 -6.95 -20.68
C ALA A 438 4.58 -8.27 -20.14
N SER A 439 3.66 -8.18 -19.18
CA SER A 439 2.87 -9.31 -18.75
C SER A 439 1.38 -9.04 -18.92
N TYR A 440 0.65 -10.09 -19.26
CA TYR A 440 -0.79 -10.14 -19.25
C TYR A 440 -1.25 -11.21 -18.28
N THR A 441 -1.96 -10.81 -17.23
CA THR A 441 -2.55 -11.71 -16.26
C THR A 441 -4.07 -11.65 -16.33
N ARG A 442 -4.72 -12.77 -16.62
CA ARG A 442 -6.15 -12.95 -16.44
C ARG A 442 -6.39 -13.63 -15.10
N THR A 443 -7.03 -12.89 -14.19
CA THR A 443 -7.38 -13.38 -12.85
C THR A 443 -8.76 -14.03 -12.85
N ASN A 444 -9.06 -14.73 -11.76
CA ASN A 444 -10.38 -15.31 -11.48
C ASN A 444 -10.90 -16.21 -12.61
N ILE A 445 -10.02 -17.05 -13.21
CA ILE A 445 -10.45 -18.04 -14.21
C ILE A 445 -11.28 -19.17 -13.60
N ASN A 446 -11.30 -19.28 -12.27
CA ASN A 446 -12.20 -20.10 -11.48
C ASN A 446 -12.64 -19.35 -10.22
N GLU A 447 -13.61 -19.87 -9.49
CA GLU A 447 -14.19 -19.28 -8.29
C GLU A 447 -13.25 -19.21 -7.06
N TRP A 448 -12.07 -19.83 -7.14
CA TRP A 448 -11.06 -19.80 -6.08
C TRP A 448 -9.86 -18.89 -6.39
N GLY A 449 -9.92 -18.10 -7.48
CA GLY A 449 -8.89 -17.14 -7.85
C GLY A 449 -7.76 -17.75 -8.69
N GLY A 450 -8.10 -18.66 -9.60
CA GLY A 450 -7.15 -19.15 -10.59
C GLY A 450 -6.69 -18.05 -11.54
N GLU A 451 -5.48 -18.20 -12.09
CA GLU A 451 -4.84 -17.19 -12.94
C GLU A 451 -4.24 -17.82 -14.20
N TRP A 452 -4.33 -17.10 -15.29
CA TRP A 452 -3.56 -17.34 -16.50
C TRP A 452 -2.63 -16.16 -16.73
N HIS A 453 -1.34 -16.41 -16.58
CA HIS A 453 -0.28 -15.42 -16.66
C HIS A 453 0.57 -15.64 -17.90
N ASN A 454 0.85 -14.57 -18.64
CA ASN A 454 1.65 -14.59 -19.86
C ASN A 454 2.70 -13.50 -19.77
N GLU A 455 3.91 -13.82 -20.18
CA GLU A 455 5.07 -12.93 -20.12
C GLU A 455 5.75 -12.88 -21.48
N VAL A 456 6.18 -11.70 -21.87
CA VAL A 456 7.07 -11.48 -23.02
C VAL A 456 8.14 -10.48 -22.63
N SER A 457 9.40 -10.78 -22.91
CA SER A 457 10.53 -9.88 -22.74
C SER A 457 11.39 -9.89 -24.00
N LEU A 458 11.85 -8.71 -24.41
CA LEU A 458 12.67 -8.49 -25.58
C LEU A 458 13.88 -7.63 -25.21
N GLY A 459 15.03 -7.99 -25.72
CA GLY A 459 16.29 -7.32 -25.46
C GLY A 459 17.45 -8.30 -25.54
N THR A 460 18.40 -8.16 -24.64
CA THR A 460 19.54 -9.09 -24.52
C THR A 460 19.07 -10.48 -24.12
N TRP A 461 18.06 -10.54 -23.25
CA TRP A 461 17.33 -11.76 -22.92
C TRP A 461 15.95 -11.73 -23.57
N LYS A 462 15.63 -12.74 -24.38
CA LYS A 462 14.30 -12.91 -24.99
C LYS A 462 13.58 -14.02 -24.24
N HIS A 463 12.45 -13.68 -23.66
CA HIS A 463 11.67 -14.58 -22.83
C HIS A 463 10.21 -14.57 -23.27
N LEU A 464 9.60 -15.75 -23.32
CA LEU A 464 8.18 -15.95 -23.52
C LEU A 464 7.74 -17.01 -22.53
N LYS A 465 6.71 -16.75 -21.73
CA LYS A 465 6.16 -17.73 -20.80
C LYS A 465 4.65 -17.65 -20.74
N THR A 466 4.02 -18.78 -20.64
CA THR A 466 2.60 -18.90 -20.28
C THR A 466 2.47 -19.83 -19.09
N GLU A 467 1.62 -19.46 -18.14
CA GLU A 467 1.46 -20.18 -16.87
C GLU A 467 0.01 -20.19 -16.44
N PHE A 468 -0.48 -21.37 -16.08
CA PHE A 468 -1.76 -21.56 -15.40
C PHE A 468 -1.49 -21.90 -13.94
N TYR A 469 -2.03 -21.10 -13.05
CA TYR A 469 -2.04 -21.32 -11.62
C TYR A 469 -3.48 -21.47 -11.15
N SER A 470 -3.76 -22.49 -10.36
CA SER A 470 -5.08 -22.74 -9.82
C SER A 470 -5.02 -23.17 -8.37
N PRO A 471 -5.59 -22.38 -7.44
CA PRO A 471 -5.93 -22.91 -6.13
C PRO A 471 -6.84 -24.12 -6.27
N LEU A 472 -6.70 -25.10 -5.38
CA LEU A 472 -7.45 -26.35 -5.35
C LEU A 472 -8.48 -26.39 -4.21
N ASP A 473 -8.55 -25.33 -3.41
CA ASP A 473 -9.48 -25.16 -2.30
C ASP A 473 -9.82 -23.67 -2.08
N PRO A 474 -10.98 -23.34 -1.47
CA PRO A 474 -11.38 -21.95 -1.22
C PRO A 474 -10.42 -21.17 -0.32
N SER A 475 -9.67 -21.83 0.55
CA SER A 475 -8.66 -21.20 1.41
C SER A 475 -7.34 -20.94 0.69
N GLN A 476 -7.22 -21.36 -0.57
CA GLN A 476 -6.03 -21.26 -1.40
C GLN A 476 -4.79 -21.90 -0.75
N THR A 477 -5.03 -22.91 0.08
CA THR A 477 -3.97 -23.62 0.79
C THR A 477 -3.18 -24.53 -0.14
N TYR A 478 -3.87 -25.26 -1.01
CA TYR A 478 -3.25 -26.11 -2.02
C TYR A 478 -3.43 -25.51 -3.41
N PHE A 479 -2.46 -25.75 -4.28
CA PHE A 479 -2.52 -25.26 -5.65
C PHE A 479 -1.89 -26.24 -6.63
N GLY A 480 -2.30 -26.13 -7.89
CA GLY A 480 -1.65 -26.71 -9.05
C GLY A 480 -1.12 -25.59 -9.96
N GLN A 481 0.02 -25.84 -10.60
CA GLN A 481 0.63 -24.91 -11.53
C GLN A 481 1.21 -25.68 -12.71
N ILE A 482 1.01 -25.12 -13.92
CA ILE A 482 1.63 -25.63 -15.15
C ILE A 482 2.15 -24.42 -15.93
N SER A 483 3.39 -24.51 -16.42
CA SER A 483 3.98 -23.48 -17.25
C SER A 483 4.71 -24.04 -18.47
N LEU A 484 4.77 -23.22 -19.51
CA LEU A 484 5.58 -23.43 -20.72
C LEU A 484 6.33 -22.12 -21.00
N GLY A 485 7.63 -22.23 -21.20
CA GLY A 485 8.52 -21.09 -21.45
C GLY A 485 9.42 -21.30 -22.65
N TYR A 486 9.89 -20.20 -23.22
CA TYR A 486 10.97 -20.15 -24.17
C TYR A 486 11.93 -19.03 -23.77
N ASP A 487 13.21 -19.40 -23.61
CA ASP A 487 14.26 -18.48 -23.24
C ASP A 487 15.34 -18.48 -24.31
N LYS A 488 15.79 -17.28 -24.70
CA LYS A 488 16.96 -17.13 -25.58
C LYS A 488 17.82 -16.00 -25.03
N GLU A 489 19.05 -16.32 -24.69
CA GLU A 489 20.04 -15.36 -24.18
C GLU A 489 21.41 -15.59 -24.79
N THR A 490 22.24 -14.54 -24.80
CA THR A 490 23.66 -14.63 -25.14
C THR A 490 24.46 -14.48 -23.86
N ARG A 491 25.31 -15.46 -23.57
CA ARG A 491 26.24 -15.45 -22.44
C ARG A 491 27.67 -15.42 -22.95
N ARG A 492 28.53 -14.73 -22.25
CA ARG A 492 29.98 -14.78 -22.49
C ARG A 492 30.59 -15.93 -21.75
N LEU A 493 31.30 -16.79 -22.48
CA LEU A 493 32.12 -17.86 -21.92
C LEU A 493 33.56 -17.36 -21.89
N TYR A 494 34.16 -17.26 -20.71
CA TYR A 494 35.50 -16.80 -20.49
C TYR A 494 36.48 -17.99 -20.48
N LEU A 495 37.61 -17.93 -21.24
CA LEU A 495 38.58 -18.98 -21.33
C LEU A 495 39.77 -18.75 -20.41
N THR A 496 40.35 -19.83 -19.86
CA THR A 496 41.58 -19.84 -19.08
C THR A 496 42.68 -20.67 -19.74
N GLU A 497 43.96 -20.45 -19.34
CA GLU A 497 45.12 -21.18 -19.84
C GLU A 497 45.10 -22.69 -19.57
N GLU A 498 44.32 -23.20 -18.65
CA GLU A 498 44.20 -24.64 -18.30
C GLU A 498 42.94 -25.31 -18.86
N GLY A 499 42.28 -24.68 -19.85
CA GLY A 499 41.01 -25.18 -20.39
C GLY A 499 39.83 -24.91 -19.49
N ALA A 500 40.06 -24.26 -18.38
CA ALA A 500 39.05 -23.68 -17.48
C ALA A 500 39.19 -22.15 -17.52
N LEU A 501 38.14 -21.44 -17.37
CA LEU A 501 37.92 -20.03 -17.67
C LEU A 501 38.68 -19.07 -16.71
N ARG A 502 39.80 -18.45 -17.10
CA ARG A 502 40.52 -17.41 -16.34
C ARG A 502 41.02 -16.27 -17.24
N ARG A 503 41.24 -15.08 -16.67
CA ARG A 503 41.84 -13.91 -17.31
C ARG A 503 43.34 -14.16 -17.56
N SER A 504 43.84 -14.00 -18.78
CA SER A 504 45.26 -14.08 -19.05
C SER A 504 46.00 -12.90 -18.39
N ARG A 505 47.01 -13.22 -17.57
CA ARG A 505 47.71 -12.25 -16.72
C ARG A 505 48.69 -11.33 -17.50
N ASP A 506 49.10 -11.73 -18.71
CA ASP A 506 50.21 -11.05 -19.41
C ASP A 506 49.81 -10.04 -20.49
N SER A 507 48.51 -9.99 -20.90
CA SER A 507 48.10 -9.12 -22.01
C SER A 507 47.02 -8.12 -21.68
N GLY A 508 46.40 -8.17 -20.48
CA GLY A 508 45.25 -7.33 -20.16
C GLY A 508 43.97 -7.64 -20.98
N GLN A 509 44.05 -8.62 -21.88
CA GLN A 509 42.91 -9.05 -22.70
C GLN A 509 42.27 -10.30 -22.10
N THR A 510 40.99 -10.23 -21.89
CA THR A 510 40.12 -11.37 -21.51
C THR A 510 39.60 -11.99 -22.81
N TYR A 511 39.93 -13.25 -23.06
CA TYR A 511 39.34 -13.98 -24.17
C TYR A 511 37.98 -14.53 -23.76
N TYR A 512 36.98 -14.20 -24.55
CA TYR A 512 35.63 -14.74 -24.36
C TYR A 512 35.02 -15.12 -25.70
N PHE A 513 34.07 -16.02 -25.67
CA PHE A 513 33.23 -16.41 -26.79
C PHE A 513 31.76 -16.10 -26.44
N ASP A 514 31.03 -15.55 -27.40
CA ASP A 514 29.62 -15.42 -27.24
C ASP A 514 28.96 -16.79 -27.48
N SER A 515 28.18 -17.23 -26.49
CA SER A 515 27.43 -18.48 -26.55
C SER A 515 25.93 -18.15 -26.48
N GLN A 516 25.20 -18.67 -27.45
CA GLN A 516 23.74 -18.50 -27.47
C GLN A 516 23.08 -19.72 -26.84
N TYR A 517 22.20 -19.46 -25.88
CA TYR A 517 21.35 -20.45 -25.19
C TYR A 517 19.92 -20.24 -25.66
N ALA A 518 19.28 -21.25 -26.24
CA ALA A 518 17.90 -21.19 -26.69
C ALA A 518 17.15 -22.43 -26.25
N PHE A 519 16.23 -22.30 -25.27
CA PHE A 519 15.55 -23.41 -24.63
C PHE A 519 14.06 -23.24 -24.52
N TRP A 520 13.33 -24.31 -24.76
CA TRP A 520 11.97 -24.51 -24.29
C TRP A 520 11.99 -25.16 -22.92
N SER A 521 11.19 -24.68 -22.01
CA SER A 521 11.01 -25.20 -20.67
C SER A 521 9.54 -25.50 -20.40
N SER A 522 9.26 -26.52 -19.60
CA SER A 522 7.94 -26.81 -19.08
C SER A 522 8.03 -27.26 -17.63
N GLU A 523 7.09 -26.83 -16.80
CA GLU A 523 7.01 -27.22 -15.39
C GLU A 523 5.56 -27.57 -15.05
N GLY A 524 5.36 -28.65 -14.30
CA GLY A 524 4.09 -28.98 -13.67
C GLY A 524 4.32 -29.27 -12.19
N SER A 525 3.59 -28.61 -11.30
CA SER A 525 3.77 -28.77 -9.86
C SER A 525 2.47 -28.71 -9.07
N LEU A 526 2.49 -29.40 -7.93
CA LEU A 526 1.50 -29.27 -6.86
C LEU A 526 2.18 -28.62 -5.66
N GLY A 527 1.48 -27.73 -5.00
CA GLY A 527 2.07 -26.99 -3.90
C GLY A 527 1.13 -26.72 -2.74
N TRP A 528 1.73 -26.30 -1.66
CA TRP A 528 1.10 -25.97 -0.40
C TRP A 528 1.55 -24.56 0.04
N ASN A 529 0.62 -23.60 0.11
CA ASN A 529 0.79 -22.29 0.71
C ASN A 529 0.64 -22.42 2.24
N ILE A 530 1.72 -22.70 2.93
CA ILE A 530 1.75 -22.87 4.40
C ILE A 530 1.35 -21.56 5.09
N ARG A 531 1.85 -20.45 4.52
CA ARG A 531 1.53 -19.06 4.86
C ARG A 531 1.53 -18.23 3.58
N PRO A 532 0.99 -17.03 3.52
CA PRO A 532 1.11 -16.18 2.33
C PRO A 532 2.56 -15.97 1.86
N TRP A 533 3.50 -15.96 2.81
CA TRP A 533 4.93 -15.76 2.60
C TRP A 533 5.76 -17.06 2.66
N GLN A 534 5.12 -18.23 2.68
CA GLN A 534 5.81 -19.51 2.78
C GLN A 534 5.12 -20.59 1.95
N ARG A 535 5.86 -21.19 1.05
CA ARG A 535 5.36 -22.16 0.09
C ARG A 535 6.30 -23.40 -0.01
N ALA A 536 5.70 -24.56 -0.17
CA ALA A 536 6.39 -25.78 -0.57
C ALA A 536 5.74 -26.32 -1.86
N SER A 537 6.52 -26.76 -2.81
CA SER A 537 6.01 -27.36 -4.06
C SER A 537 6.85 -28.56 -4.50
N LEU A 538 6.15 -29.54 -5.04
CA LEU A 538 6.73 -30.73 -5.65
C LEU A 538 6.27 -30.80 -7.10
N GLY A 539 7.19 -31.01 -8.02
CA GLY A 539 6.85 -30.99 -9.44
C GLY A 539 7.80 -31.78 -10.32
N ILE A 540 7.54 -31.69 -11.60
CA ILE A 540 8.40 -32.19 -12.67
C ILE A 540 8.70 -31.02 -13.58
N SER A 541 9.98 -30.85 -13.93
CA SER A 541 10.42 -29.91 -14.95
C SER A 541 11.01 -30.65 -16.13
N ALA A 542 10.87 -30.09 -17.31
CA ALA A 542 11.52 -30.55 -18.52
C ALA A 542 12.00 -29.35 -19.33
N MET A 543 13.12 -29.50 -19.99
CA MET A 543 13.68 -28.51 -20.90
C MET A 543 14.33 -29.16 -22.09
N THR A 544 14.32 -28.47 -23.23
CA THR A 544 15.01 -28.89 -24.45
C THR A 544 15.42 -27.67 -25.26
N GLY A 545 16.58 -27.73 -25.86
CA GLY A 545 17.10 -26.63 -26.69
C GLY A 545 18.55 -26.81 -27.06
N ASP A 546 19.12 -25.73 -27.59
CA ASP A 546 20.44 -25.73 -28.21
C ASP A 546 21.36 -24.69 -27.56
N ILE A 547 22.61 -25.03 -27.46
CA ILE A 547 23.72 -24.14 -27.11
C ILE A 547 24.61 -24.02 -28.33
N SER A 548 24.75 -22.81 -28.88
CA SER A 548 25.67 -22.52 -29.98
C SER A 548 26.79 -21.61 -29.49
N ILE A 549 28.00 -21.85 -29.94
CA ILE A 549 29.19 -21.07 -29.59
C ILE A 549 29.77 -20.46 -30.87
N ASP A 550 29.66 -19.15 -30.98
CA ASP A 550 30.16 -18.42 -32.15
C ASP A 550 31.69 -18.43 -32.23
N GLY A 551 32.24 -18.74 -33.40
CA GLY A 551 33.65 -18.51 -33.72
C GLY A 551 34.60 -19.68 -33.52
N ILE A 552 34.21 -20.83 -32.97
CA ILE A 552 35.13 -21.95 -32.73
C ILE A 552 34.88 -23.16 -33.68
N GLY A 553 33.86 -23.09 -34.55
CA GLY A 553 33.55 -24.21 -35.45
C GLY A 553 33.04 -25.47 -34.73
N ILE A 554 32.61 -25.34 -33.49
CA ILE A 554 31.97 -26.40 -32.72
C ILE A 554 30.51 -26.47 -33.16
N SER A 555 30.00 -27.66 -33.47
CA SER A 555 28.60 -27.89 -33.78
C SER A 555 27.73 -27.56 -32.57
N ASP A 556 26.51 -27.08 -32.82
CA ASP A 556 25.49 -26.81 -31.79
C ASP A 556 25.30 -28.04 -30.89
N VAL A 557 25.21 -27.79 -29.59
CA VAL A 557 24.96 -28.83 -28.58
C VAL A 557 23.50 -28.86 -28.24
N SER A 558 22.78 -29.85 -28.76
CA SER A 558 21.37 -30.08 -28.40
C SER A 558 21.26 -30.76 -27.05
N THR A 559 20.51 -30.18 -26.14
CA THR A 559 20.33 -30.69 -24.78
C THR A 559 18.85 -30.87 -24.45
N SER A 560 18.50 -32.00 -23.87
CA SER A 560 17.22 -32.21 -23.23
C SER A 560 17.38 -32.72 -21.81
N ALA A 561 16.65 -32.19 -20.88
CA ALA A 561 16.68 -32.59 -19.48
C ALA A 561 15.26 -32.65 -18.90
N TRP A 562 15.02 -33.60 -18.01
CA TRP A 562 13.77 -33.66 -17.26
C TRP A 562 13.94 -34.36 -15.92
N GLY A 563 13.09 -34.04 -14.97
CA GLY A 563 13.05 -34.74 -13.69
C GLY A 563 12.23 -34.04 -12.62
N PRO A 564 12.05 -34.71 -11.47
CA PRO A 564 11.33 -34.16 -10.34
C PRO A 564 12.16 -33.11 -9.59
N PHE A 565 11.48 -32.17 -8.94
CA PHE A 565 12.05 -31.20 -8.05
C PHE A 565 11.19 -30.99 -6.80
N LEU A 566 11.82 -30.54 -5.72
CA LEU A 566 11.20 -30.02 -4.50
C LEU A 566 11.67 -28.59 -4.32
N ARG A 567 10.75 -27.64 -4.12
CA ARG A 567 11.05 -26.22 -3.89
C ARG A 567 10.43 -25.77 -2.58
N LEU A 568 11.21 -25.05 -1.78
CA LEU A 568 10.80 -24.43 -0.53
C LEU A 568 11.11 -22.94 -0.60
N GLU A 569 10.14 -22.10 -0.28
CA GLU A 569 10.25 -20.66 -0.37
C GLU A 569 9.67 -20.01 0.88
N HIS A 570 10.40 -19.02 1.38
CA HIS A 570 9.97 -18.17 2.49
C HIS A 570 10.47 -16.74 2.21
N ASP A 571 9.57 -15.78 2.24
CA ASP A 571 9.89 -14.39 1.99
C ASP A 571 9.03 -13.45 2.83
N THR A 572 9.65 -12.85 3.82
CA THR A 572 9.08 -11.81 4.69
C THR A 572 9.84 -10.50 4.60
N LEU A 573 10.72 -10.33 3.59
CA LEU A 573 11.43 -9.07 3.40
C LEU A 573 10.46 -7.92 3.14
N ASP A 574 10.74 -6.76 3.71
CA ASP A 574 10.01 -5.51 3.46
C ASP A 574 10.35 -4.88 2.10
N SER A 575 11.59 -5.05 1.62
CA SER A 575 12.06 -4.71 0.27
C SER A 575 12.98 -5.81 -0.24
N ARG A 576 12.93 -6.09 -1.54
CA ARG A 576 13.85 -7.05 -2.16
C ARG A 576 15.25 -6.45 -2.34
N TYR A 577 15.32 -5.17 -2.66
CA TYR A 577 16.55 -4.49 -3.06
C TYR A 577 17.23 -3.73 -1.92
N PHE A 578 16.47 -3.15 -1.01
CA PHE A 578 16.95 -2.41 0.16
C PHE A 578 16.28 -2.91 1.43
N PRO A 579 16.48 -4.19 1.82
CA PRO A 579 15.77 -4.75 2.95
C PRO A 579 16.28 -4.20 4.30
N TYR A 580 15.33 -3.87 5.17
CA TYR A 580 15.53 -3.46 6.55
C TYR A 580 14.99 -4.48 7.55
N SER A 581 14.02 -5.30 7.13
CA SER A 581 13.40 -6.29 8.00
C SER A 581 13.03 -7.57 7.25
N GLY A 582 12.74 -8.63 8.00
CA GLY A 582 12.26 -9.87 7.44
C GLY A 582 13.33 -10.93 7.25
N PHE A 583 13.08 -11.86 6.33
CA PHE A 583 13.92 -12.99 6.01
C PHE A 583 13.52 -13.58 4.66
N LEU A 584 14.49 -13.90 3.82
CA LEU A 584 14.31 -14.65 2.59
C LEU A 584 15.03 -15.99 2.71
N PHE A 585 14.36 -17.03 2.31
CA PHE A 585 14.93 -18.34 2.04
C PHE A 585 14.30 -18.92 0.79
N GLN A 586 15.13 -19.36 -0.13
CA GLN A 586 14.74 -20.11 -1.32
C GLN A 586 15.62 -21.34 -1.39
N GLY A 587 14.99 -22.52 -1.52
CA GLY A 587 15.70 -23.78 -1.65
C GLY A 587 15.05 -24.65 -2.69
N GLN A 588 15.83 -25.22 -3.58
CA GLN A 588 15.38 -26.19 -4.57
C GLN A 588 16.30 -27.40 -4.58
N LEU A 589 15.70 -28.57 -4.64
CA LEU A 589 16.38 -29.85 -4.86
C LEU A 589 15.77 -30.48 -6.12
N GLY A 590 16.61 -30.89 -7.04
CA GLY A 590 16.19 -31.55 -8.28
C GLY A 590 16.93 -32.85 -8.53
N TYR A 591 16.27 -33.76 -9.21
CA TYR A 591 16.91 -34.90 -9.86
C TYR A 591 16.62 -34.80 -11.34
N MET A 592 17.65 -34.99 -12.17
CA MET A 592 17.53 -34.80 -13.61
C MET A 592 18.07 -35.98 -14.40
N ARG A 593 17.46 -36.23 -15.52
CA ARG A 593 17.97 -37.07 -16.61
C ARG A 593 18.29 -36.14 -17.77
N VAL A 594 19.52 -36.16 -18.23
CA VAL A 594 20.00 -35.28 -19.29
C VAL A 594 20.45 -36.13 -20.48
N ASN A 595 20.02 -35.76 -21.67
CA ASN A 595 20.54 -36.26 -22.93
C ASN A 595 21.16 -35.05 -23.66
N GLN A 596 22.41 -35.21 -24.05
CA GLN A 596 23.16 -34.20 -24.77
C GLN A 596 23.68 -34.80 -26.07
N ASP A 597 23.38 -34.15 -27.18
CA ASP A 597 23.87 -34.53 -28.50
C ASP A 597 24.85 -33.46 -29.01
N ASN A 598 26.08 -33.85 -29.16
CA ASN A 598 27.17 -32.99 -29.61
C ASN A 598 27.45 -33.18 -31.12
N GLY A 599 26.48 -33.65 -31.90
CA GLY A 599 26.60 -33.88 -33.32
C GLY A 599 27.60 -34.99 -33.63
N GLU A 600 28.79 -34.67 -34.16
CA GLU A 600 29.79 -35.67 -34.56
C GLU A 600 30.51 -36.39 -33.40
N TRP A 601 30.32 -35.95 -32.13
CA TRP A 601 31.16 -36.36 -30.99
C TRP A 601 30.49 -37.33 -30.01
N ALA A 602 29.32 -37.80 -30.21
CA ALA A 602 28.58 -38.75 -29.41
C ALA A 602 27.44 -38.18 -28.53
N THR A 603 26.35 -38.91 -28.42
CA THR A 603 25.25 -38.63 -27.49
C THR A 603 25.65 -39.04 -26.08
N ALA A 604 25.75 -38.09 -25.19
CA ALA A 604 25.99 -38.31 -23.76
C ALA A 604 24.65 -38.43 -23.01
N ARG A 605 24.48 -39.48 -22.21
CA ARG A 605 23.34 -39.62 -21.26
C ARG A 605 23.85 -39.53 -19.85
N SER A 606 23.36 -38.56 -19.12
CA SER A 606 23.75 -38.33 -17.72
C SER A 606 22.54 -38.37 -16.81
N ARG A 607 22.77 -38.70 -15.57
CA ARG A 607 21.79 -38.56 -14.47
C ARG A 607 22.47 -37.82 -13.35
N GLY A 608 21.73 -36.98 -12.65
CA GLY A 608 22.29 -36.25 -11.56
C GLY A 608 21.27 -35.58 -10.67
N SER A 609 21.77 -34.97 -9.66
CA SER A 609 20.99 -34.12 -8.75
C SER A 609 21.48 -32.69 -8.82
N SER A 610 20.58 -31.76 -8.64
CA SER A 610 20.88 -30.33 -8.47
C SER A 610 20.34 -29.84 -7.16
N TYR A 611 21.02 -28.89 -6.56
CA TYR A 611 20.51 -28.16 -5.43
C TYR A 611 20.88 -26.68 -5.56
N GLU A 612 19.99 -25.83 -5.07
CA GLU A 612 20.20 -24.40 -4.99
C GLU A 612 19.59 -23.88 -3.71
N VAL A 613 20.30 -23.03 -2.98
CA VAL A 613 19.86 -22.41 -1.74
C VAL A 613 20.31 -20.96 -1.75
N SER A 614 19.39 -20.06 -1.44
CA SER A 614 19.68 -18.66 -1.18
C SER A 614 19.02 -18.20 0.10
N LEU A 615 19.70 -17.31 0.81
CA LEU A 615 19.23 -16.74 2.08
C LEU A 615 19.64 -15.27 2.16
N VAL A 616 18.68 -14.43 2.60
CA VAL A 616 18.96 -13.03 2.94
C VAL A 616 18.36 -12.72 4.31
N LYS A 617 19.19 -12.17 5.21
CA LYS A 617 18.76 -11.74 6.53
C LYS A 617 19.24 -10.34 6.86
N PRO A 618 18.34 -9.34 6.89
CA PRO A 618 18.65 -7.99 7.37
C PRO A 618 18.58 -7.90 8.89
N TRP A 619 19.41 -7.01 9.44
CA TRP A 619 19.33 -6.43 10.77
C TRP A 619 19.39 -4.93 10.63
N SER A 620 18.45 -4.20 11.21
CA SER A 620 18.35 -2.75 11.07
C SER A 620 18.32 -2.03 12.41
N TRP A 621 18.81 -0.82 12.42
CA TRP A 621 18.71 0.14 13.53
C TRP A 621 18.63 1.56 12.94
N GLU A 622 17.61 2.29 13.30
CA GLU A 622 17.33 3.62 12.75
C GLU A 622 17.35 3.66 11.21
N ARG A 623 18.33 4.34 10.61
CA ARG A 623 18.51 4.49 9.17
C ARG A 623 19.51 3.48 8.58
N HIS A 624 20.00 2.56 9.38
CA HIS A 624 21.02 1.59 9.00
C HIS A 624 20.42 0.20 8.80
N SER A 625 20.95 -0.55 7.85
CA SER A 625 20.68 -1.98 7.68
C SER A 625 21.96 -2.73 7.34
N LEU A 626 22.17 -3.87 7.96
CA LEU A 626 23.23 -4.83 7.63
C LEU A 626 22.58 -6.14 7.18
N ASN A 627 22.88 -6.56 5.97
CA ASN A 627 22.27 -7.73 5.33
C ASN A 627 23.29 -8.85 5.17
N LEU A 628 23.03 -10.00 5.75
CA LEU A 628 23.73 -11.24 5.43
C LEU A 628 23.08 -11.86 4.21
N MET A 629 23.91 -12.17 3.21
CA MET A 629 23.52 -12.88 1.99
C MET A 629 24.32 -14.18 1.94
N LEU A 630 23.64 -15.31 1.74
CA LEU A 630 24.28 -16.61 1.56
C LEU A 630 23.71 -17.29 0.33
N GLY A 631 24.56 -17.92 -0.46
CA GLY A 631 24.18 -18.68 -1.65
C GLY A 631 25.00 -19.95 -1.76
N ALA A 632 24.34 -21.06 -2.08
CA ALA A 632 25.02 -22.32 -2.38
C ALA A 632 24.26 -23.02 -3.52
N GLY A 633 25.00 -23.51 -4.49
CA GLY A 633 24.44 -24.28 -5.59
C GLY A 633 25.38 -25.41 -6.00
N GLY A 634 24.80 -26.46 -6.58
CA GLY A 634 25.62 -27.56 -7.08
C GLY A 634 24.86 -28.51 -8.00
N THR A 635 25.59 -29.05 -8.97
CA THR A 635 25.09 -30.04 -9.90
C THR A 635 26.02 -31.25 -9.90
N GLN A 636 25.50 -32.39 -9.46
CA GLN A 636 26.22 -33.67 -9.45
C GLN A 636 25.75 -34.50 -10.63
N THR A 637 26.56 -34.55 -11.68
CA THR A 637 26.36 -35.35 -12.89
C THR A 637 27.62 -36.13 -13.23
N ASN A 638 27.49 -37.22 -13.96
CA ASN A 638 28.65 -38.01 -14.40
C ASN A 638 29.55 -37.24 -15.36
N GLU A 639 28.95 -36.38 -16.19
CA GLU A 639 29.63 -35.54 -17.17
C GLU A 639 29.42 -34.05 -16.86
N PRO A 640 30.39 -33.17 -17.19
CA PRO A 640 30.22 -31.73 -17.13
C PRO A 640 29.06 -31.31 -18.07
N LEU A 641 28.14 -30.53 -17.55
CA LEU A 641 26.98 -30.04 -18.31
C LEU A 641 26.97 -28.49 -18.24
N PRO A 642 27.43 -27.80 -19.28
CA PRO A 642 27.55 -26.33 -19.28
C PRO A 642 26.21 -25.61 -18.95
N LEU A 643 25.10 -26.22 -19.38
CA LEU A 643 23.76 -25.69 -19.11
C LEU A 643 23.41 -25.61 -17.63
N PHE A 644 24.00 -26.47 -16.80
CA PHE A 644 23.73 -26.55 -15.36
C PHE A 644 24.89 -26.04 -14.53
N ALA A 645 25.81 -25.27 -15.17
CA ALA A 645 26.90 -24.63 -14.47
C ALA A 645 26.34 -23.59 -13.45
N GLN A 646 27.05 -23.48 -12.35
CA GLN A 646 26.82 -22.50 -11.31
C GLN A 646 27.74 -21.31 -11.53
N ASP A 647 27.16 -20.09 -11.57
CA ASP A 647 27.94 -18.91 -11.95
C ASP A 647 28.06 -17.92 -10.80
N LEU A 648 29.17 -17.17 -10.76
CA LEU A 648 29.37 -15.99 -9.92
C LEU A 648 29.95 -14.86 -10.78
N GLY A 649 29.73 -13.64 -10.32
CA GLY A 649 30.18 -12.39 -10.92
C GLY A 649 29.05 -11.37 -11.01
N GLY A 650 29.41 -10.10 -11.02
CA GLY A 650 28.47 -8.99 -11.02
C GLY A 650 28.25 -8.37 -9.64
N MET A 651 27.58 -7.24 -9.62
CA MET A 651 27.33 -6.46 -8.41
C MET A 651 26.54 -7.27 -7.37
N PHE A 652 27.05 -7.32 -6.12
CA PHE A 652 26.51 -8.10 -4.99
C PHE A 652 26.56 -9.63 -5.19
N ASN A 653 27.24 -10.10 -6.22
CA ASN A 653 27.44 -11.51 -6.52
C ASN A 653 28.91 -11.78 -6.89
N LEU A 654 29.84 -11.30 -6.11
CA LEU A 654 31.28 -11.16 -6.32
C LEU A 654 31.62 -9.91 -7.16
N SER A 655 31.40 -8.75 -6.55
CA SER A 655 31.64 -7.44 -7.17
C SER A 655 33.10 -7.29 -7.65
N GLY A 656 33.34 -6.70 -8.83
CA GLY A 656 34.66 -6.64 -9.49
C GLY A 656 34.87 -7.72 -10.55
N PHE A 657 34.09 -8.81 -10.49
CA PHE A 657 34.02 -9.79 -11.59
C PHE A 657 32.85 -9.43 -12.53
N GLN A 658 33.00 -9.76 -13.80
CA GLN A 658 31.94 -9.61 -14.79
C GLN A 658 30.82 -10.64 -14.55
N PRO A 659 29.56 -10.36 -14.92
CA PRO A 659 28.48 -11.34 -14.84
C PRO A 659 28.87 -12.66 -15.53
N HIS A 660 28.64 -13.80 -14.86
CA HIS A 660 28.99 -15.14 -15.32
C HIS A 660 30.52 -15.39 -15.59
N GLU A 661 31.40 -14.53 -15.08
CA GLU A 661 32.83 -14.69 -15.31
C GLU A 661 33.40 -15.94 -14.63
N LEU A 662 32.88 -16.31 -13.48
CA LEU A 662 33.22 -17.54 -12.79
C LEU A 662 32.10 -18.56 -12.98
N SER A 663 32.44 -19.74 -13.50
CA SER A 663 31.47 -20.81 -13.76
C SER A 663 32.06 -22.15 -13.33
N GLY A 664 31.23 -23.03 -12.77
CA GLY A 664 31.67 -24.35 -12.30
C GLY A 664 30.48 -25.22 -11.88
N ARG A 665 30.75 -26.43 -11.39
CA ARG A 665 29.69 -27.36 -10.91
C ARG A 665 29.13 -27.02 -9.55
N TYR A 666 29.93 -26.41 -8.70
CA TYR A 666 29.58 -26.04 -7.33
C TYR A 666 29.82 -24.57 -7.11
N ARG A 667 28.90 -23.91 -6.42
CA ARG A 667 28.96 -22.51 -6.03
C ARG A 667 28.80 -22.38 -4.54
N LEU A 668 29.61 -21.52 -3.94
CA LEU A 668 29.38 -21.05 -2.58
C LEU A 668 29.62 -19.55 -2.55
N PHE A 669 28.70 -18.81 -1.95
CA PHE A 669 28.74 -17.37 -1.81
C PHE A 669 28.31 -16.94 -0.42
N GLY A 670 29.00 -15.96 0.15
CA GLY A 670 28.62 -15.27 1.37
C GLY A 670 28.93 -13.79 1.24
N GLY A 671 28.00 -12.94 1.65
CA GLY A 671 28.15 -11.49 1.59
C GLY A 671 27.56 -10.79 2.80
N LEU A 672 28.19 -9.70 3.20
CA LEU A 672 27.66 -8.71 4.13
C LEU A 672 27.47 -7.41 3.38
N ARG A 673 26.22 -6.92 3.30
CA ARG A 673 25.86 -5.69 2.62
C ARG A 673 25.33 -4.69 3.63
N TYR A 674 25.97 -3.54 3.72
CA TYR A 674 25.53 -2.42 4.54
C TYR A 674 24.75 -1.41 3.70
N ILE A 675 23.66 -0.89 4.26
CA ILE A 675 22.77 0.10 3.66
C ILE A 675 22.55 1.22 4.67
N TYR A 676 22.71 2.46 4.23
CA TYR A 676 22.33 3.64 4.99
C TYR A 676 21.31 4.45 4.19
N ARG A 677 20.14 4.74 4.80
CA ARG A 677 19.13 5.60 4.20
C ARG A 677 19.50 7.05 4.40
N LEU A 678 20.02 7.67 3.34
CA LEU A 678 20.51 9.04 3.36
C LEU A 678 19.37 10.06 3.41
N ALA A 679 18.32 9.86 2.59
CA ALA A 679 17.16 10.72 2.50
C ALA A 679 15.91 9.92 2.17
N ASP A 680 14.76 10.39 2.63
CA ASP A 680 13.47 9.78 2.32
C ASP A 680 12.85 10.36 1.04
N ASN A 681 13.16 11.64 0.69
CA ASN A 681 12.70 12.34 -0.51
C ASN A 681 11.22 12.05 -0.82
N ASP A 682 10.36 12.40 0.14
CA ASP A 682 8.91 12.20 0.00
C ASP A 682 8.31 13.42 -0.72
N PHE A 683 7.83 13.21 -1.93
CA PHE A 683 7.16 14.22 -2.76
C PHE A 683 5.63 14.06 -2.73
N GLY A 684 5.09 13.44 -1.68
CA GLY A 684 3.66 13.13 -1.53
C GLY A 684 3.24 11.89 -2.33
N ALA A 685 2.94 12.06 -3.61
CA ALA A 685 2.56 10.93 -4.47
C ALA A 685 3.73 9.99 -4.84
N PHE A 686 4.97 10.48 -4.73
CA PHE A 686 6.18 9.73 -5.08
C PHE A 686 7.20 9.77 -3.95
N ARG A 687 7.68 8.60 -3.55
CA ARG A 687 8.82 8.46 -2.66
C ARG A 687 10.03 8.02 -3.47
N LEU A 688 11.14 8.73 -3.31
CA LEU A 688 12.42 8.41 -3.94
C LEU A 688 13.49 8.34 -2.84
N PRO A 689 13.45 7.30 -1.99
CA PRO A 689 14.44 7.17 -0.92
C PRO A 689 15.83 7.02 -1.53
N LEU A 690 16.80 7.73 -0.98
CA LEU A 690 18.20 7.66 -1.40
C LEU A 690 19.00 6.85 -0.39
N PHE A 691 19.71 5.85 -0.89
CA PHE A 691 20.56 4.96 -0.10
C PHE A 691 22.00 5.05 -0.53
N VAL A 692 22.92 4.89 0.42
CA VAL A 692 24.34 4.67 0.18
C VAL A 692 24.78 3.43 0.94
N GLY A 693 25.74 2.72 0.43
CA GLY A 693 26.19 1.50 1.10
C GLY A 693 27.40 0.86 0.48
N GLY A 694 27.73 -0.31 0.98
CA GLY A 694 28.83 -1.13 0.49
C GLY A 694 28.64 -2.59 0.86
N SER A 695 29.43 -3.46 0.24
CA SER A 695 29.43 -4.90 0.50
C SER A 695 30.86 -5.42 0.75
N LEU A 696 30.92 -6.51 1.51
CA LEU A 696 32.07 -7.41 1.59
C LEU A 696 31.58 -8.80 1.21
N GLU A 697 32.25 -9.41 0.27
CA GLU A 697 31.79 -10.62 -0.40
C GLU A 697 32.93 -11.65 -0.46
N GLN A 698 32.54 -12.92 -0.26
CA GLN A 698 33.45 -14.07 -0.39
C GLN A 698 32.72 -15.15 -1.16
N GLY A 699 33.31 -15.69 -2.20
CA GLY A 699 32.71 -16.76 -2.98
C GLY A 699 33.65 -17.45 -3.95
N GLY A 700 33.17 -18.55 -4.50
CA GLY A 700 33.90 -19.29 -5.50
C GLY A 700 33.03 -20.32 -6.20
N VAL A 701 33.55 -20.78 -7.33
CA VAL A 701 33.00 -21.90 -8.10
C VAL A 701 34.05 -22.97 -8.27
N TRP A 702 33.63 -24.22 -8.25
CA TRP A 702 34.51 -25.38 -8.34
C TRP A 702 33.88 -26.49 -9.16
N ASP A 703 34.75 -27.28 -9.86
CA ASP A 703 34.30 -28.45 -10.60
C ASP A 703 34.26 -29.72 -9.75
N GLN A 704 35.04 -29.75 -8.68
CA GLN A 704 35.12 -30.92 -7.79
C GLN A 704 34.78 -30.49 -6.35
N GLY A 705 33.94 -31.28 -5.66
CA GLY A 705 33.51 -30.96 -4.29
C GLY A 705 34.65 -30.96 -3.27
N HIS A 706 35.76 -31.67 -3.52
CA HIS A 706 36.92 -31.65 -2.63
C HIS A 706 37.81 -30.40 -2.77
N ASP A 707 37.63 -29.61 -3.82
CA ASP A 707 38.33 -28.35 -4.06
C ASP A 707 37.68 -27.14 -3.36
N ILE A 708 36.51 -27.33 -2.80
CA ILE A 708 35.81 -26.28 -2.06
C ILE A 708 36.62 -25.96 -0.80
N ARG A 709 37.31 -24.83 -0.83
CA ARG A 709 38.14 -24.34 0.27
C ARG A 709 38.08 -22.82 0.32
N PHE A 710 38.20 -22.26 1.52
CA PHE A 710 38.31 -20.81 1.67
C PHE A 710 39.52 -20.23 0.91
N ALA A 711 40.62 -20.94 0.87
CA ALA A 711 41.84 -20.53 0.18
C ALA A 711 41.73 -20.49 -1.37
N THR A 712 40.68 -21.11 -1.93
CA THR A 712 40.43 -21.12 -3.38
C THR A 712 39.18 -20.31 -3.73
N SER A 713 38.63 -19.58 -2.78
CA SER A 713 37.52 -18.63 -3.00
C SER A 713 38.05 -17.20 -3.14
N HIS A 714 37.30 -16.34 -3.77
CA HIS A 714 37.66 -14.96 -4.05
C HIS A 714 37.01 -14.00 -3.07
N THR A 715 37.73 -12.93 -2.71
CA THR A 715 37.23 -11.83 -1.88
C THR A 715 36.95 -10.64 -2.77
N ALA A 716 35.78 -10.02 -2.55
CA ALA A 716 35.33 -8.86 -3.30
C ALA A 716 34.56 -7.86 -2.40
N GLY A 717 34.31 -6.68 -2.91
CA GLY A 717 33.52 -5.69 -2.24
C GLY A 717 33.04 -4.60 -3.17
N SER A 718 32.05 -3.85 -2.72
CA SER A 718 31.51 -2.75 -3.50
C SER A 718 31.14 -1.54 -2.64
N LEU A 719 31.11 -0.37 -3.28
CA LEU A 719 30.48 0.85 -2.77
C LEU A 719 29.40 1.29 -3.77
N TYR A 720 28.29 1.77 -3.28
CA TYR A 720 27.18 2.15 -4.15
C TYR A 720 26.31 3.26 -3.58
N ILE A 721 25.62 3.94 -4.49
CA ILE A 721 24.43 4.76 -4.24
C ILE A 721 23.25 4.12 -4.93
N GLY A 722 22.05 4.19 -4.33
CA GLY A 722 20.86 3.59 -4.91
C GLY A 722 19.59 4.27 -4.49
N SER A 723 18.51 3.95 -5.20
CA SER A 723 17.16 4.47 -4.94
C SER A 723 16.12 3.45 -5.39
N GLU A 724 14.96 3.42 -4.74
CA GLU A 724 13.76 2.77 -5.26
C GLU A 724 12.94 3.79 -6.05
N THR A 725 12.75 3.54 -7.33
CA THR A 725 12.04 4.43 -8.26
C THR A 725 10.80 3.72 -8.83
N PHE A 726 9.97 4.46 -9.56
CA PHE A 726 8.85 3.87 -10.29
C PHE A 726 9.28 2.91 -11.42
N LEU A 727 10.52 3.02 -11.91
CA LEU A 727 11.14 2.08 -12.85
C LEU A 727 11.77 0.87 -12.14
N GLY A 728 11.62 0.75 -10.82
CA GLY A 728 12.30 -0.21 -9.99
C GLY A 728 13.56 0.34 -9.32
N PRO A 729 14.44 -0.53 -8.81
CA PRO A 729 15.68 -0.12 -8.16
C PRO A 729 16.65 0.52 -9.16
N VAL A 730 17.37 1.53 -8.69
CA VAL A 730 18.50 2.13 -9.41
C VAL A 730 19.74 2.00 -8.55
N PHE A 731 20.82 1.48 -9.11
CA PHE A 731 22.13 1.39 -8.47
C PHE A 731 23.20 1.97 -9.38
N LEU A 732 24.06 2.78 -8.80
CA LEU A 732 25.35 3.15 -9.37
C LEU A 732 26.41 2.76 -8.37
N GLY A 733 27.37 1.93 -8.76
CA GLY A 733 28.36 1.42 -7.84
C GLY A 733 29.71 1.10 -8.50
N ILE A 734 30.70 0.94 -7.65
CA ILE A 734 32.01 0.45 -8.02
C ILE A 734 32.28 -0.82 -7.23
N GLY A 735 32.81 -1.84 -7.89
CA GLY A 735 33.24 -3.10 -7.29
C GLY A 735 34.72 -3.32 -7.49
N ALA A 736 35.32 -3.94 -6.50
CA ALA A 736 36.74 -4.36 -6.58
C ALA A 736 36.89 -5.77 -5.99
N ALA A 737 37.75 -6.54 -6.57
CA ALA A 737 38.12 -7.87 -6.10
C ALA A 737 39.64 -8.04 -6.09
N GLU A 738 40.12 -9.15 -5.52
CA GLU A 738 41.51 -9.48 -5.53
C GLU A 738 42.08 -9.57 -6.98
N GLU A 739 43.38 -9.53 -7.10
CA GLU A 739 44.14 -9.50 -8.38
C GLU A 739 43.92 -8.22 -9.20
N GLY A 740 43.48 -7.09 -8.55
CA GLY A 740 43.32 -5.79 -9.20
C GLY A 740 42.12 -5.73 -10.15
N ARG A 741 41.09 -6.51 -9.90
CA ARG A 741 39.83 -6.48 -10.67
C ARG A 741 38.98 -5.35 -10.17
N GLU A 742 38.48 -4.55 -11.08
CA GLU A 742 37.61 -3.41 -10.80
C GLU A 742 36.47 -3.40 -11.83
N ALA A 743 35.29 -2.97 -11.43
CA ALA A 743 34.16 -2.78 -12.33
C ALA A 743 33.28 -1.63 -11.84
N ILE A 744 32.69 -0.89 -12.77
CA ILE A 744 31.66 0.10 -12.50
C ILE A 744 30.34 -0.51 -12.91
N TYR A 745 29.30 -0.29 -12.13
CA TYR A 745 27.98 -0.86 -12.40
C TYR A 745 26.92 0.24 -12.41
N LEU A 746 26.12 0.28 -13.45
CA LEU A 746 24.83 0.98 -13.48
C LEU A 746 23.75 -0.08 -13.68
N GLN A 747 22.77 -0.06 -12.77
CA GLN A 747 21.59 -0.91 -12.87
C GLN A 747 20.34 -0.07 -12.71
N ILE A 748 19.37 -0.25 -13.60
CA ILE A 748 18.05 0.38 -13.54
C ILE A 748 17.01 -0.72 -13.76
N GLY A 749 16.04 -0.82 -12.86
CA GLY A 749 14.95 -1.79 -12.94
C GLY A 749 15.34 -3.21 -12.48
N SER A 750 14.55 -4.20 -12.89
CA SER A 750 14.77 -5.60 -12.51
C SER A 750 16.07 -6.15 -13.07
N THR A 751 16.81 -6.88 -12.24
CA THR A 751 17.91 -7.72 -12.72
C THR A 751 17.34 -8.97 -13.36
N PHE A 752 17.91 -9.35 -14.49
CA PHE A 752 17.55 -10.56 -15.22
C PHE A 752 18.36 -11.73 -14.64
N HIS A 753 17.70 -12.55 -13.79
CA HIS A 753 18.23 -13.83 -13.31
C HIS A 753 17.11 -14.83 -13.06
#